data_c0c72fbf21d098c55947c1f7e7c7dcf0
#
_entry.id   c0c72fbf21d098c55947c1f7e7c7dcf0
#
_cell.length_a   1.000
_cell.length_b   1.000
_cell.length_c   1.000
_cell.angle_alpha   90.00
_cell.angle_beta   90.00
_cell.angle_gamma   90.00
#
_symmetry.space_group_name_H-M   'P 1'
#
loop_
_entity.id
_entity.type
_entity.pdbx_description
1 polymer ?
#
loop_
_entity_poly.entity_id
_entity_poly.type
_entity_poly.pdbx_seq_one_letter_code
_entity_poly.pdbx_strand_id
1 'polypeptide(L)'
;MKKISLDHVRNIGIMAHIDAGKTTLTERILYYTGRTHTLGEVHEGGATMDWMEQEKERGITITSAATTTIWDEHRINIIDTPGHVDFTVEVERSLRVLDGTCAVFCAVGGVEPQSETVWRQADKYGVPRIAFVNKMDRIGADFYHVLEMIKNRLGSNPLPIVLPIGSGDIFTGIIDLITMKAILYNESSLGAHFDIGEIPNDMKAEAEKWRHHLIEETASYDEYLLEKYLSGENISEEDLKIAIRKGCLDNTFIPTLCGSAFKNKGVQRLLDAVNDFLPSPLDIGEINGFHPDDSDVKMTRKPSIEDPFSALAFKVMTDPYVGKLTFMRVYSGTLEAGSYVYNPNTRKRERISRILLMHANKREELDKVLAGEIVAAVGLKNSKTGHTLCEEKKAILLESMEFPEPVVEVSVEPSTKADQDALSKGLSKLAEEDPTFKISVHPDTGQTIIAGMGELHLEVLIDRLLREFKVKANVGTPHVAYNEAITKRVEKIDVKFARQSGGRGQYGHVVINVEPNEIGKGYHFEDKIVGGVIPREFIQPVNMGIQDALKNGILAGYPIEDVRVELVFGSYHDVDSSEMAFKIAGSMAIQEACKKAGPVLMEPIMKVEVVVPEQYLGDVMGDINSRRGNIESMGQRKDAHVLNAIVPLTRMFGYATDLRSITQGRAVFHMEFANYKKVPKSVKEEIIEKVHGKAS
;
A
#
# COMPACT_ATOMS: atom_id res chain seq x y z
N MET A 1 8.47 6.22 30.68
CA MET A 1 7.79 7.29 29.89
C MET A 1 6.69 7.94 30.71
N LYS A 2 6.45 9.28 30.58
CA LYS A 2 5.23 9.92 31.11
C LYS A 2 4.01 9.20 30.51
N LYS A 3 3.01 8.91 31.33
CA LYS A 3 1.74 8.33 30.87
C LYS A 3 1.00 9.38 30.03
N ILE A 4 1.04 9.28 28.73
CA ILE A 4 0.34 10.16 27.79
C ILE A 4 -1.06 9.59 27.60
N SER A 5 -2.08 10.41 27.68
CA SER A 5 -3.47 10.05 27.45
C SER A 5 -3.73 9.75 25.97
N LEU A 6 -4.69 8.90 25.65
CA LEU A 6 -4.98 8.48 24.26
C LEU A 6 -5.43 9.63 23.36
N ASP A 7 -6.07 10.65 23.91
CA ASP A 7 -6.45 11.88 23.19
C ASP A 7 -5.23 12.71 22.73
N HIS A 8 -4.08 12.54 23.39
CA HIS A 8 -2.79 13.16 23.05
C HIS A 8 -1.88 12.23 22.22
N VAL A 9 -2.42 11.17 21.63
CA VAL A 9 -1.68 10.30 20.69
C VAL A 9 -2.10 10.63 19.27
N ARG A 10 -1.13 10.70 18.36
CA ARG A 10 -1.35 10.84 16.91
C ARG A 10 -0.57 9.77 16.19
N ASN A 11 -1.25 8.94 15.41
CA ASN A 11 -0.62 7.92 14.56
C ASN A 11 -0.76 8.38 13.12
N ILE A 12 0.30 8.94 12.57
CA ILE A 12 0.25 9.60 11.28
C ILE A 12 1.17 8.97 10.25
N GLY A 13 0.75 9.01 8.99
CA GLY A 13 1.57 8.72 7.83
C GLY A 13 2.00 10.00 7.12
N ILE A 14 3.21 10.01 6.59
CA ILE A 14 3.64 11.05 5.66
C ILE A 14 3.62 10.45 4.27
N MET A 15 2.71 10.92 3.41
CA MET A 15 2.53 10.47 2.05
C MET A 15 2.90 11.56 1.05
N ALA A 16 3.57 11.19 -0.03
CA ALA A 16 4.04 12.13 -1.04
C ALA A 16 4.40 11.41 -2.33
N HIS A 17 4.41 12.14 -3.45
CA HIS A 17 5.09 11.66 -4.65
C HIS A 17 6.62 11.72 -4.49
N ILE A 18 7.34 11.08 -5.40
CA ILE A 18 8.81 11.12 -5.45
C ILE A 18 9.25 12.60 -5.58
N ASP A 19 10.30 12.96 -4.87
CA ASP A 19 10.84 14.32 -4.85
C ASP A 19 9.93 15.42 -4.29
N ALA A 20 8.77 15.14 -3.67
CA ALA A 20 8.01 16.19 -2.96
C ALA A 20 8.74 16.73 -1.71
N GLY A 21 9.76 16.01 -1.24
CA GLY A 21 10.54 16.34 -0.05
C GLY A 21 10.03 15.69 1.22
N LYS A 22 9.43 14.50 1.10
CA LYS A 22 8.92 13.69 2.20
C LYS A 22 9.99 13.42 3.26
N THR A 23 11.09 12.78 2.88
CA THR A 23 12.20 12.45 3.79
C THR A 23 12.80 13.70 4.43
N THR A 24 13.00 14.78 3.66
CA THR A 24 13.46 16.06 4.20
C THR A 24 12.50 16.60 5.26
N LEU A 25 11.19 16.55 5.02
CA LEU A 25 10.19 16.98 6.00
C LEU A 25 10.25 16.13 7.27
N THR A 26 10.31 14.81 7.14
CA THR A 26 10.41 13.87 8.27
C THR A 26 11.67 14.15 9.11
N GLU A 27 12.84 14.36 8.47
CA GLU A 27 14.08 14.72 9.17
C GLU A 27 13.95 16.05 9.95
N ARG A 28 13.26 17.05 9.37
CA ARG A 28 13.01 18.33 10.07
C ARG A 28 12.08 18.15 11.27
N ILE A 29 11.05 17.31 11.15
CA ILE A 29 10.17 16.94 12.27
C ILE A 29 11.01 16.32 13.40
N LEU A 30 11.87 15.36 13.08
CA LEU A 30 12.75 14.69 14.06
C LEU A 30 13.72 15.67 14.73
N TYR A 31 14.25 16.62 13.99
CA TYR A 31 15.14 17.66 14.49
C TYR A 31 14.42 18.59 15.48
N TYR A 32 13.27 19.17 15.11
CA TYR A 32 12.53 20.10 15.97
C TYR A 32 11.96 19.43 17.22
N THR A 33 11.68 18.15 17.16
CA THR A 33 11.22 17.37 18.30
C THR A 33 12.37 16.80 19.17
N GLY A 34 13.63 17.16 18.85
CA GLY A 34 14.82 16.78 19.62
C GLY A 34 15.22 15.30 19.53
N ARG A 35 14.70 14.57 18.53
CA ARG A 35 15.07 13.16 18.30
C ARG A 35 16.40 13.01 17.58
N THR A 36 16.75 13.97 16.74
CA THR A 36 18.07 14.05 16.09
C THR A 36 18.73 15.38 16.46
N HIS A 37 20.05 15.37 16.58
CA HIS A 37 20.83 16.57 16.91
C HIS A 37 21.44 17.22 15.66
N THR A 38 21.37 16.55 14.52
CA THR A 38 21.87 17.01 13.23
C THR A 38 20.73 16.98 12.22
N LEU A 39 20.73 17.95 11.30
CA LEU A 39 19.83 17.95 10.15
C LEU A 39 20.35 16.92 9.16
N GLY A 40 19.64 15.80 9.00
CA GLY A 40 19.93 14.80 7.98
C GLY A 40 19.63 15.36 6.59
N GLU A 41 20.63 15.38 5.70
CA GLU A 41 20.44 15.74 4.30
C GLU A 41 20.35 14.47 3.45
N VAL A 42 19.27 14.37 2.65
CA VAL A 42 19.00 13.19 1.80
C VAL A 42 20.12 13.00 0.76
N HIS A 43 20.57 14.10 0.14
CA HIS A 43 21.62 14.05 -0.90
C HIS A 43 23.01 13.67 -0.37
N GLU A 44 23.23 13.81 0.94
CA GLU A 44 24.48 13.42 1.60
C GLU A 44 24.40 12.03 2.25
N GLY A 45 23.27 11.32 2.10
CA GLY A 45 23.03 10.01 2.70
C GLY A 45 22.91 10.03 4.23
N GLY A 46 22.70 11.22 4.82
CA GLY A 46 22.62 11.45 6.26
C GLY A 46 21.21 11.27 6.86
N ALA A 47 20.21 10.95 6.05
CA ALA A 47 18.82 10.78 6.50
C ALA A 47 18.68 9.57 7.44
N THR A 48 18.01 9.79 8.58
CA THR A 48 17.81 8.78 9.63
C THR A 48 16.75 7.76 9.23
N MET A 49 15.70 8.22 8.52
CA MET A 49 14.57 7.37 8.12
C MET A 49 14.90 6.48 6.94
N ASP A 50 15.67 6.95 5.97
CA ASP A 50 16.18 6.14 4.85
C ASP A 50 17.44 5.38 5.32
N TRP A 51 17.23 4.27 6.03
CA TRP A 51 18.30 3.52 6.68
C TRP A 51 18.94 2.45 5.79
N MET A 52 18.25 2.00 4.73
CA MET A 52 18.77 1.02 3.78
C MET A 52 19.81 1.67 2.83
N GLU A 53 20.82 0.88 2.45
CA GLU A 53 21.82 1.36 1.48
C GLU A 53 21.17 1.72 0.14
N GLN A 54 20.21 0.93 -0.32
CA GLN A 54 19.48 1.15 -1.56
C GLN A 54 18.64 2.45 -1.53
N GLU A 55 18.05 2.79 -0.40
CA GLU A 55 17.31 4.05 -0.21
C GLU A 55 18.25 5.23 -0.36
N LYS A 56 19.42 5.16 0.27
CA LYS A 56 20.45 6.21 0.21
C LYS A 56 21.07 6.35 -1.18
N GLU A 57 21.38 5.24 -1.86
CA GLU A 57 21.95 5.23 -3.20
C GLU A 57 20.98 5.78 -4.25
N ARG A 58 19.67 5.46 -4.11
CA ARG A 58 18.63 5.83 -5.07
C ARG A 58 17.92 7.15 -4.73
N GLY A 59 18.04 7.63 -3.49
CA GLY A 59 17.36 8.81 -2.98
C GLY A 59 15.84 8.66 -2.86
N ILE A 60 15.33 7.41 -2.72
CA ILE A 60 13.91 7.10 -2.59
C ILE A 60 13.67 6.23 -1.37
N THR A 61 12.57 6.45 -0.67
CA THR A 61 12.10 5.55 0.40
C THR A 61 11.51 4.28 -0.24
N ILE A 62 11.99 3.13 0.18
CA ILE A 62 11.59 1.80 -0.31
C ILE A 62 10.70 1.12 0.71
N THR A 63 11.11 1.12 1.98
CA THR A 63 10.36 0.50 3.07
C THR A 63 9.84 1.53 4.05
N SER A 64 8.62 1.32 4.54
CA SER A 64 8.08 2.19 5.59
C SER A 64 8.91 2.08 6.87
N ALA A 65 9.30 3.22 7.43
CA ALA A 65 10.00 3.32 8.70
C ALA A 65 9.09 3.96 9.75
N ALA A 66 9.10 3.40 10.96
CA ALA A 66 8.32 3.94 12.07
C ALA A 66 9.22 4.69 13.05
N THR A 67 8.77 5.83 13.52
CA THR A 67 9.42 6.61 14.57
C THR A 67 8.40 7.24 15.49
N THR A 68 8.81 7.54 16.72
CA THR A 68 7.95 8.18 17.72
C THR A 68 8.61 9.43 18.23
N THR A 69 7.85 10.51 18.30
CA THR A 69 8.32 11.80 18.80
C THR A 69 7.29 12.43 19.74
N ILE A 70 7.66 13.54 20.37
CA ILE A 70 6.78 14.30 21.25
C ILE A 70 6.81 15.77 20.80
N TRP A 71 5.62 16.35 20.63
CA TRP A 71 5.42 17.76 20.34
C TRP A 71 4.25 18.29 21.16
N ASP A 72 4.48 19.34 21.92
CA ASP A 72 3.47 19.99 22.76
C ASP A 72 2.59 18.96 23.53
N GLU A 73 3.25 18.16 24.40
CA GLU A 73 2.65 17.09 25.21
C GLU A 73 1.95 15.95 24.43
N HIS A 74 1.89 16.02 23.10
CA HIS A 74 1.36 14.96 22.26
C HIS A 74 2.46 13.99 21.83
N ARG A 75 2.14 12.69 21.82
CA ARG A 75 2.96 11.66 21.21
C ARG A 75 2.56 11.48 19.76
N ILE A 76 3.49 11.72 18.87
CA ILE A 76 3.28 11.53 17.43
C ILE A 76 4.08 10.32 16.99
N ASN A 77 3.37 9.26 16.60
CA ASN A 77 3.95 8.10 15.92
C ASN A 77 3.87 8.36 14.42
N ILE A 78 5.01 8.37 13.75
CA ILE A 78 5.12 8.68 12.33
C ILE A 78 5.52 7.42 11.60
N ILE A 79 4.77 7.06 10.57
CA ILE A 79 5.15 6.05 9.59
C ILE A 79 5.48 6.77 8.29
N ASP A 80 6.75 6.72 7.90
CA ASP A 80 7.22 7.25 6.62
C ASP A 80 6.91 6.23 5.52
N THR A 81 6.08 6.60 4.52
CA THR A 81 5.60 5.67 3.49
C THR A 81 6.37 5.87 2.18
N PRO A 82 6.64 4.80 1.40
CA PRO A 82 7.22 4.95 0.06
C PRO A 82 6.35 5.81 -0.85
N GLY A 83 6.99 6.51 -1.79
CA GLY A 83 6.28 7.28 -2.81
C GLY A 83 6.18 6.60 -4.18
N HIS A 84 6.84 5.45 -4.38
CA HIS A 84 6.90 4.77 -5.67
C HIS A 84 5.78 3.72 -5.80
N VAL A 85 5.22 3.60 -7.01
CA VAL A 85 4.09 2.70 -7.28
C VAL A 85 4.41 1.22 -7.10
N ASP A 86 5.64 0.79 -7.35
CA ASP A 86 6.05 -0.60 -7.13
C ASP A 86 5.97 -1.01 -5.65
N PHE A 87 5.90 -0.03 -4.74
CA PHE A 87 5.79 -0.20 -3.30
C PHE A 87 4.43 0.25 -2.73
N THR A 88 3.37 0.30 -3.56
CA THR A 88 2.02 0.69 -3.12
C THR A 88 1.49 -0.16 -1.97
N VAL A 89 1.90 -1.42 -1.90
CA VAL A 89 1.55 -2.33 -0.80
C VAL A 89 2.11 -1.87 0.55
N GLU A 90 3.31 -1.29 0.57
CA GLU A 90 3.88 -0.67 1.78
C GLU A 90 3.02 0.53 2.25
N VAL A 91 2.54 1.33 1.28
CA VAL A 91 1.64 2.45 1.56
C VAL A 91 0.31 1.94 2.13
N GLU A 92 -0.29 0.94 1.48
CA GLU A 92 -1.58 0.37 1.89
C GLU A 92 -1.51 -0.26 3.28
N ARG A 93 -0.46 -1.02 3.58
CA ARG A 93 -0.19 -1.58 4.92
C ARG A 93 -0.10 -0.48 5.98
N SER A 94 0.57 0.60 5.65
CA SER A 94 0.74 1.75 6.56
C SER A 94 -0.59 2.47 6.78
N LEU A 95 -1.33 2.80 5.73
CA LEU A 95 -2.62 3.50 5.81
C LEU A 95 -3.65 2.73 6.66
N ARG A 96 -3.61 1.39 6.63
CA ARG A 96 -4.54 0.55 7.42
C ARG A 96 -4.37 0.71 8.93
N VAL A 97 -3.21 1.11 9.41
CA VAL A 97 -2.88 1.24 10.83
C VAL A 97 -2.71 2.68 11.30
N LEU A 98 -2.85 3.64 10.40
CA LEU A 98 -2.77 5.06 10.69
C LEU A 98 -4.14 5.63 11.05
N ASP A 99 -4.14 6.63 11.91
CA ASP A 99 -5.35 7.38 12.27
C ASP A 99 -5.52 8.60 11.36
N GLY A 100 -4.41 9.20 10.91
CA GLY A 100 -4.41 10.34 9.99
C GLY A 100 -3.17 10.40 9.11
N THR A 101 -3.16 11.28 8.11
CA THR A 101 -2.02 11.44 7.20
C THR A 101 -1.68 12.91 6.94
N CYS A 102 -0.38 13.16 6.65
CA CYS A 102 0.10 14.41 6.11
C CYS A 102 0.47 14.19 4.63
N ALA A 103 -0.29 14.79 3.71
CA ALA A 103 -0.03 14.73 2.28
C ALA A 103 0.91 15.88 1.87
N VAL A 104 2.08 15.56 1.35
CA VAL A 104 3.09 16.53 0.95
C VAL A 104 3.07 16.72 -0.57
N PHE A 105 2.84 17.96 -1.00
CA PHE A 105 2.84 18.37 -2.41
C PHE A 105 4.02 19.27 -2.70
N CYS A 106 4.56 19.20 -3.93
CA CYS A 106 5.56 20.15 -4.39
C CYS A 106 4.89 21.44 -4.88
N ALA A 107 5.30 22.60 -4.41
CA ALA A 107 4.73 23.89 -4.81
C ALA A 107 4.89 24.20 -6.31
N VAL A 108 5.84 23.53 -6.99
CA VAL A 108 6.07 23.68 -8.44
C VAL A 108 5.31 22.62 -9.23
N GLY A 109 5.42 21.33 -8.83
CA GLY A 109 4.80 20.18 -9.50
C GLY A 109 3.31 20.02 -9.19
N GLY A 110 2.88 20.42 -8.00
CA GLY A 110 1.51 20.27 -7.52
C GLY A 110 1.10 18.83 -7.32
N VAL A 111 -0.08 18.47 -7.79
CA VAL A 111 -0.60 17.09 -7.75
C VAL A 111 -0.03 16.30 -8.93
N GLU A 112 0.74 15.28 -8.63
CA GLU A 112 1.30 14.34 -9.60
C GLU A 112 0.56 12.99 -9.57
N PRO A 113 0.69 12.12 -10.59
CA PRO A 113 -0.03 10.84 -10.65
C PRO A 113 0.15 9.96 -9.41
N GLN A 114 1.37 9.92 -8.88
CA GLN A 114 1.66 9.18 -7.65
C GLN A 114 0.91 9.76 -6.45
N SER A 115 0.75 11.10 -6.40
CA SER A 115 -0.08 11.76 -5.37
C SER A 115 -1.53 11.29 -5.46
N GLU A 116 -2.08 11.16 -6.69
CA GLU A 116 -3.45 10.67 -6.90
C GLU A 116 -3.62 9.22 -6.43
N THR A 117 -2.65 8.35 -6.75
CA THR A 117 -2.70 6.94 -6.34
C THR A 117 -2.73 6.80 -4.82
N VAL A 118 -1.80 7.47 -4.11
CA VAL A 118 -1.74 7.42 -2.64
C VAL A 118 -2.97 8.08 -2.01
N TRP A 119 -3.48 9.15 -2.62
CA TRP A 119 -4.70 9.83 -2.17
C TRP A 119 -5.93 8.93 -2.24
N ARG A 120 -6.13 8.22 -3.38
CA ARG A 120 -7.23 7.25 -3.53
C ARG A 120 -7.14 6.11 -2.53
N GLN A 121 -5.92 5.64 -2.22
CA GLN A 121 -5.74 4.65 -1.16
C GLN A 121 -6.16 5.19 0.20
N ALA A 122 -5.82 6.44 0.54
CA ALA A 122 -6.29 7.08 1.76
C ALA A 122 -7.81 7.26 1.78
N ASP A 123 -8.46 7.55 0.63
CA ASP A 123 -9.92 7.60 0.49
C ASP A 123 -10.57 6.23 0.73
N LYS A 124 -9.98 5.15 0.18
CA LYS A 124 -10.44 3.77 0.38
C LYS A 124 -10.56 3.41 1.86
N TYR A 125 -9.62 3.88 2.68
CA TYR A 125 -9.61 3.63 4.13
C TYR A 125 -10.24 4.76 4.96
N GLY A 126 -10.77 5.80 4.32
CA GLY A 126 -11.41 6.93 5.01
C GLY A 126 -10.46 7.70 5.94
N VAL A 127 -9.15 7.70 5.67
CA VAL A 127 -8.14 8.29 6.55
C VAL A 127 -8.17 9.82 6.47
N PRO A 128 -8.44 10.54 7.59
CA PRO A 128 -8.35 11.98 7.67
C PRO A 128 -6.96 12.51 7.33
N ARG A 129 -6.91 13.68 6.70
CA ARG A 129 -5.64 14.21 6.21
C ARG A 129 -5.50 15.72 6.30
N ILE A 130 -4.26 16.17 6.41
CA ILE A 130 -3.83 17.55 6.20
C ILE A 130 -2.91 17.60 4.98
N ALA A 131 -2.86 18.73 4.29
CA ALA A 131 -1.99 18.94 3.14
C ALA A 131 -0.85 19.92 3.48
N PHE A 132 0.35 19.62 3.03
CA PHE A 132 1.52 20.49 3.18
C PHE A 132 2.15 20.78 1.82
N VAL A 133 2.03 22.00 1.34
CA VAL A 133 2.65 22.47 0.09
C VAL A 133 4.09 22.86 0.37
N ASN A 134 5.00 21.97 0.05
CA ASN A 134 6.44 22.04 0.32
C ASN A 134 7.20 22.70 -0.86
N LYS A 135 8.43 23.09 -0.60
CA LYS A 135 9.33 23.69 -1.60
C LYS A 135 8.88 25.07 -2.09
N MET A 136 8.28 25.86 -1.21
CA MET A 136 7.91 27.25 -1.50
C MET A 136 9.11 28.14 -1.83
N ASP A 137 10.32 27.70 -1.51
CA ASP A 137 11.60 28.36 -1.85
C ASP A 137 12.06 28.17 -3.30
N ARG A 138 11.39 27.33 -4.08
CA ARG A 138 11.78 27.09 -5.48
C ARG A 138 11.20 28.12 -6.43
N ILE A 139 11.97 28.45 -7.48
CA ILE A 139 11.49 29.30 -8.57
C ILE A 139 10.27 28.62 -9.24
N GLY A 140 9.20 29.38 -9.41
CA GLY A 140 7.93 28.90 -9.97
C GLY A 140 7.00 28.21 -8.94
N ALA A 141 7.31 28.29 -7.65
CA ALA A 141 6.41 27.85 -6.59
C ALA A 141 5.12 28.67 -6.59
N ASP A 142 3.98 27.98 -6.58
CA ASP A 142 2.64 28.59 -6.63
C ASP A 142 1.67 27.82 -5.73
N PHE A 143 1.44 28.35 -4.54
CA PHE A 143 0.55 27.76 -3.53
C PHE A 143 -0.89 27.65 -4.01
N TYR A 144 -1.41 28.70 -4.61
CA TYR A 144 -2.81 28.77 -5.04
C TYR A 144 -3.11 27.82 -6.19
N HIS A 145 -2.16 27.67 -7.10
CA HIS A 145 -2.28 26.67 -8.17
C HIS A 145 -2.36 25.24 -7.62
N VAL A 146 -1.59 24.93 -6.58
CA VAL A 146 -1.67 23.61 -5.92
C VAL A 146 -3.03 23.38 -5.28
N LEU A 147 -3.64 24.41 -4.65
CA LEU A 147 -5.00 24.31 -4.11
C LEU A 147 -6.01 23.98 -5.22
N GLU A 148 -5.94 24.67 -6.35
CA GLU A 148 -6.79 24.37 -7.52
C GLU A 148 -6.60 22.95 -8.03
N MET A 149 -5.36 22.45 -8.08
CA MET A 149 -5.07 21.08 -8.49
C MET A 149 -5.65 20.05 -7.50
N ILE A 150 -5.54 20.26 -6.19
CA ILE A 150 -6.16 19.40 -5.17
C ILE A 150 -7.67 19.35 -5.40
N LYS A 151 -8.31 20.49 -5.62
CA LYS A 151 -9.75 20.56 -5.88
C LYS A 151 -10.15 19.84 -7.17
N ASN A 152 -9.45 20.11 -8.27
CA ASN A 152 -9.85 19.63 -9.60
C ASN A 152 -9.42 18.20 -9.90
N ARG A 153 -8.26 17.76 -9.41
CA ARG A 153 -7.70 16.41 -9.69
C ARG A 153 -8.04 15.38 -8.62
N LEU A 154 -8.07 15.80 -7.35
CA LEU A 154 -8.35 14.90 -6.22
C LEU A 154 -9.81 14.97 -5.75
N GLY A 155 -10.60 15.91 -6.29
CA GLY A 155 -12.02 16.07 -5.93
C GLY A 155 -12.24 16.46 -4.47
N SER A 156 -11.22 16.99 -3.80
CA SER A 156 -11.25 17.32 -2.38
C SER A 156 -11.31 18.83 -2.17
N ASN A 157 -11.77 19.28 -1.00
CA ASN A 157 -11.86 20.70 -0.67
C ASN A 157 -10.65 21.15 0.19
N PRO A 158 -9.56 21.70 -0.41
CA PRO A 158 -8.43 22.20 0.34
C PRO A 158 -8.82 23.50 1.06
N LEU A 159 -8.63 23.54 2.37
CA LEU A 159 -8.93 24.68 3.22
C LEU A 159 -7.61 25.31 3.71
N PRO A 160 -7.15 26.41 3.11
CA PRO A 160 -5.94 27.10 3.56
C PRO A 160 -6.09 27.60 5.00
N ILE A 161 -5.16 27.19 5.87
CA ILE A 161 -5.06 27.71 7.24
C ILE A 161 -3.84 28.62 7.42
N VAL A 162 -2.95 28.61 6.42
CA VAL A 162 -1.85 29.57 6.31
C VAL A 162 -1.71 30.06 4.88
N LEU A 163 -1.12 31.26 4.68
CA LEU A 163 -0.74 31.79 3.38
C LEU A 163 0.79 32.00 3.33
N PRO A 164 1.44 31.85 2.17
CA PRO A 164 2.86 32.13 2.02
C PRO A 164 3.15 33.63 1.99
N ILE A 165 4.24 34.06 2.61
CA ILE A 165 4.81 35.41 2.46
C ILE A 165 5.92 35.31 1.42
N GLY A 166 5.59 35.64 0.16
CA GLY A 166 6.48 35.48 -0.97
C GLY A 166 6.55 34.05 -1.51
N SER A 167 7.32 33.86 -2.58
CA SER A 167 7.62 32.56 -3.20
C SER A 167 8.99 32.58 -3.85
N GLY A 168 9.61 31.40 -4.05
CA GLY A 168 10.99 31.32 -4.54
C GLY A 168 11.99 31.90 -3.55
N ASP A 169 12.95 32.65 -4.04
CA ASP A 169 14.02 33.24 -3.20
C ASP A 169 13.51 34.28 -2.18
N ILE A 170 12.30 34.83 -2.41
CA ILE A 170 11.67 35.80 -1.50
C ILE A 170 10.67 35.17 -0.52
N PHE A 171 10.63 33.86 -0.43
CA PHE A 171 9.81 33.17 0.58
C PHE A 171 10.39 33.35 1.98
N THR A 172 9.80 34.24 2.80
CA THR A 172 10.31 34.61 4.11
C THR A 172 9.55 34.01 5.28
N GLY A 173 8.28 33.67 5.08
CA GLY A 173 7.43 33.18 6.17
C GLY A 173 6.03 32.82 5.71
N ILE A 174 5.12 32.75 6.69
CA ILE A 174 3.72 32.42 6.48
C ILE A 174 2.81 33.37 7.26
N ILE A 175 1.58 33.55 6.81
CA ILE A 175 0.50 34.20 7.56
C ILE A 175 -0.40 33.10 8.09
N ASP A 176 -0.57 33.05 9.40
CA ASP A 176 -1.52 32.16 10.05
C ASP A 176 -2.92 32.79 10.01
N LEU A 177 -3.85 32.16 9.32
CA LEU A 177 -5.22 32.64 9.16
C LEU A 177 -6.08 32.40 10.41
N ILE A 178 -5.68 31.55 11.31
CA ILE A 178 -6.40 31.30 12.58
C ILE A 178 -6.13 32.43 13.58
N THR A 179 -4.88 32.82 13.71
CA THR A 179 -4.45 33.88 14.66
C THR A 179 -4.35 35.27 14.02
N MET A 180 -4.42 35.35 12.68
CA MET A 180 -4.19 36.58 11.89
C MET A 180 -2.86 37.27 12.22
N LYS A 181 -1.79 36.46 12.25
CA LYS A 181 -0.43 36.93 12.50
C LYS A 181 0.55 36.41 11.44
N ALA A 182 1.59 37.17 11.20
CA ALA A 182 2.70 36.74 10.35
C ALA A 182 3.73 36.00 11.20
N ILE A 183 4.24 34.89 10.67
CA ILE A 183 5.34 34.09 11.24
C ILE A 183 6.53 34.20 10.28
N LEU A 184 7.55 34.92 10.69
CA LEU A 184 8.76 35.16 9.90
C LEU A 184 9.92 34.30 10.46
N TYR A 185 10.51 33.49 9.61
CA TYR A 185 11.56 32.54 10.01
C TYR A 185 12.95 33.16 9.86
N ASN A 186 13.76 33.00 10.92
CA ASN A 186 15.13 33.49 10.94
C ASN A 186 16.08 32.43 10.37
N GLU A 187 16.72 32.74 9.24
CA GLU A 187 17.64 31.81 8.56
C GLU A 187 18.91 31.49 9.39
N SER A 188 19.40 32.44 10.20
CA SER A 188 20.60 32.25 11.01
C SER A 188 20.42 31.20 12.12
N SER A 189 19.18 30.94 12.55
CA SER A 189 18.84 29.93 13.56
C SER A 189 18.39 28.59 12.97
N LEU A 190 18.57 28.36 11.68
CA LEU A 190 18.04 27.18 10.98
C LEU A 190 16.52 26.99 11.20
N GLY A 191 15.76 28.10 11.27
CA GLY A 191 14.32 28.09 11.51
C GLY A 191 13.88 27.72 12.93
N ALA A 192 14.81 27.52 13.86
CA ALA A 192 14.48 27.22 15.27
C ALA A 192 13.84 28.42 15.98
N HIS A 193 14.22 29.64 15.56
CA HIS A 193 13.61 30.87 16.03
C HIS A 193 12.83 31.54 14.90
N PHE A 194 11.64 31.97 15.21
CA PHE A 194 10.77 32.75 14.32
C PHE A 194 10.14 33.90 15.10
N ASP A 195 9.87 34.98 14.41
CA ASP A 195 9.23 36.15 14.96
C ASP A 195 7.74 36.15 14.59
N ILE A 196 6.87 36.33 15.58
CA ILE A 196 5.44 36.51 15.38
C ILE A 196 5.17 38.00 15.38
N GLY A 197 4.60 38.49 14.28
CA GLY A 197 4.34 39.92 14.08
C GLY A 197 3.04 40.21 13.37
N GLU A 198 2.86 41.48 13.04
CA GLU A 198 1.73 41.95 12.24
C GLU A 198 1.87 41.49 10.79
N ILE A 199 0.73 41.26 10.14
CA ILE A 199 0.67 40.92 8.72
C ILE A 199 1.22 42.11 7.89
N PRO A 200 2.09 41.90 6.89
CA PRO A 200 2.57 42.92 5.99
C PRO A 200 1.40 43.70 5.36
N ASN A 201 1.53 45.04 5.25
CA ASN A 201 0.43 45.89 4.83
C ASN A 201 -0.11 45.56 3.44
N ASP A 202 0.75 45.13 2.54
CA ASP A 202 0.44 44.69 1.16
C ASP A 202 -0.32 43.37 1.11
N MET A 203 -0.26 42.56 2.17
CA MET A 203 -0.94 41.25 2.25
C MET A 203 -2.19 41.25 3.15
N LYS A 204 -2.46 42.38 3.88
CA LYS A 204 -3.61 42.44 4.80
C LYS A 204 -4.93 42.11 4.13
N ALA A 205 -5.22 42.76 2.99
CA ALA A 205 -6.47 42.57 2.27
C ALA A 205 -6.65 41.13 1.76
N GLU A 206 -5.56 40.50 1.33
CA GLU A 206 -5.55 39.08 0.93
C GLU A 206 -5.77 38.15 2.11
N ALA A 207 -5.10 38.39 3.21
CA ALA A 207 -5.25 37.61 4.45
C ALA A 207 -6.69 37.72 5.00
N GLU A 208 -7.28 38.90 5.01
CA GLU A 208 -8.69 39.12 5.41
C GLU A 208 -9.66 38.37 4.49
N LYS A 209 -9.44 38.39 3.19
CA LYS A 209 -10.25 37.65 2.21
C LYS A 209 -10.19 36.14 2.49
N TRP A 210 -9.00 35.57 2.69
CA TRP A 210 -8.84 34.15 2.96
C TRP A 210 -9.32 33.75 4.36
N ARG A 211 -9.18 34.65 5.35
CA ARG A 211 -9.79 34.45 6.67
C ARG A 211 -11.30 34.38 6.59
N HIS A 212 -11.91 35.28 5.80
CA HIS A 212 -13.36 35.26 5.59
C HIS A 212 -13.81 33.96 4.91
N HIS A 213 -13.10 33.51 3.87
CA HIS A 213 -13.36 32.24 3.22
C HIS A 213 -13.22 31.05 4.19
N LEU A 214 -12.19 31.03 5.03
CA LEU A 214 -11.99 30.02 6.07
C LEU A 214 -13.19 29.96 7.03
N ILE A 215 -13.69 31.12 7.46
CA ILE A 215 -14.85 31.20 8.36
C ILE A 215 -16.13 30.73 7.64
N GLU A 216 -16.37 31.16 6.41
CA GLU A 216 -17.55 30.73 5.63
C GLU A 216 -17.60 29.23 5.41
N GLU A 217 -16.49 28.62 4.98
CA GLU A 217 -16.40 27.17 4.76
C GLU A 217 -16.64 26.39 6.06
N THR A 218 -16.03 26.81 7.16
CA THR A 218 -16.18 26.14 8.46
C THR A 218 -17.56 26.36 9.07
N ALA A 219 -18.14 27.56 8.96
CA ALA A 219 -19.48 27.88 9.43
C ALA A 219 -20.57 27.14 8.64
N SER A 220 -20.38 26.90 7.35
CA SER A 220 -21.33 26.12 6.56
C SER A 220 -21.43 24.65 6.98
N TYR A 221 -20.43 24.15 7.71
CA TYR A 221 -20.34 22.77 8.19
C TYR A 221 -20.72 22.60 9.66
N ASP A 222 -20.49 23.61 10.51
CA ASP A 222 -20.75 23.56 11.94
C ASP A 222 -21.88 24.50 12.36
N GLU A 223 -23.00 23.95 12.86
CA GLU A 223 -24.21 24.72 13.21
C GLU A 223 -23.95 25.81 14.25
N TYR A 224 -23.09 25.54 15.24
CA TYR A 224 -22.77 26.53 16.29
C TYR A 224 -21.98 27.71 15.69
N LEU A 225 -21.02 27.41 14.81
CA LEU A 225 -20.24 28.45 14.15
C LEU A 225 -21.09 29.24 13.15
N LEU A 226 -22.05 28.59 12.49
CA LEU A 226 -23.00 29.21 11.57
C LEU A 226 -23.89 30.23 12.29
N GLU A 227 -24.40 29.88 13.47
CA GLU A 227 -25.23 30.79 14.28
C GLU A 227 -24.44 32.04 14.69
N LYS A 228 -23.19 31.87 15.16
CA LYS A 228 -22.28 32.98 15.48
C LYS A 228 -21.98 33.87 14.25
N TYR A 229 -21.70 33.25 13.11
CA TYR A 229 -21.40 33.95 11.88
C TYR A 229 -22.58 34.79 11.41
N LEU A 230 -23.80 34.22 11.41
CA LEU A 230 -25.03 34.92 11.00
C LEU A 230 -25.45 36.03 11.96
N SER A 231 -25.19 35.86 13.27
CA SER A 231 -25.48 36.90 14.28
C SER A 231 -24.42 38.02 14.32
N GLY A 232 -23.31 37.87 13.59
CA GLY A 232 -22.20 38.82 13.58
C GLY A 232 -21.39 38.84 14.87
N GLU A 233 -21.44 37.74 15.63
CA GLU A 233 -20.63 37.55 16.83
C GLU A 233 -19.16 37.27 16.48
N ASN A 234 -18.27 37.59 17.42
CA ASN A 234 -16.85 37.32 17.23
C ASN A 234 -16.58 35.83 17.33
N ILE A 235 -15.97 35.26 16.28
CA ILE A 235 -15.54 33.86 16.22
C ILE A 235 -14.13 33.79 16.81
N SER A 236 -13.98 33.05 17.91
CA SER A 236 -12.68 32.86 18.58
C SER A 236 -11.77 31.90 17.79
N GLU A 237 -10.48 31.94 18.09
CA GLU A 237 -9.51 30.98 17.54
C GLU A 237 -9.87 29.54 17.89
N GLU A 238 -10.36 29.30 19.12
CA GLU A 238 -10.75 28.00 19.62
C GLU A 238 -11.99 27.44 18.88
N ASP A 239 -13.03 28.27 18.72
CA ASP A 239 -14.23 27.88 17.95
C ASP A 239 -13.84 27.44 16.54
N LEU A 240 -12.93 28.20 15.90
CA LEU A 240 -12.47 27.90 14.56
C LEU A 240 -11.64 26.61 14.49
N LYS A 241 -10.75 26.38 15.45
CA LYS A 241 -9.97 25.13 15.56
C LYS A 241 -10.88 23.90 15.72
N ILE A 242 -11.90 23.99 16.57
CA ILE A 242 -12.88 22.90 16.78
C ILE A 242 -13.61 22.59 15.47
N ALA A 243 -14.11 23.61 14.75
CA ALA A 243 -14.82 23.41 13.50
C ALA A 243 -13.93 22.85 12.37
N ILE A 244 -12.69 23.36 12.24
CA ILE A 244 -11.70 22.83 11.31
C ILE A 244 -11.40 21.35 11.61
N ARG A 245 -11.18 21.02 12.89
CA ARG A 245 -10.93 19.63 13.30
C ARG A 245 -12.08 18.72 12.91
N LYS A 246 -13.33 19.09 13.22
CA LYS A 246 -14.53 18.32 12.92
C LYS A 246 -14.62 18.01 11.42
N GLY A 247 -14.50 19.02 10.57
CA GLY A 247 -14.55 18.82 9.11
C GLY A 247 -13.33 18.05 8.55
N CYS A 248 -12.15 18.17 9.19
CA CYS A 248 -10.99 17.37 8.84
C CYS A 248 -11.21 15.88 9.15
N LEU A 249 -11.76 15.56 10.34
CA LEU A 249 -12.07 14.18 10.75
C LEU A 249 -13.08 13.51 9.82
N ASP A 250 -14.05 14.25 9.30
CA ASP A 250 -15.05 13.76 8.35
C ASP A 250 -14.60 13.84 6.88
N ASN A 251 -13.34 14.24 6.61
CA ASN A 251 -12.81 14.48 5.25
C ASN A 251 -13.64 15.48 4.41
N THR A 252 -14.41 16.36 5.03
CA THR A 252 -15.19 17.40 4.32
C THR A 252 -14.28 18.45 3.72
N PHE A 253 -13.25 18.85 4.44
CA PHE A 253 -12.20 19.73 3.94
C PHE A 253 -10.83 19.28 4.47
N ILE A 254 -9.81 19.72 3.74
CA ILE A 254 -8.41 19.33 4.00
C ILE A 254 -7.66 20.57 4.49
N PRO A 255 -7.35 20.70 5.78
CA PRO A 255 -6.52 21.80 6.27
C PRO A 255 -5.20 21.83 5.51
N THR A 256 -4.92 22.95 4.84
CA THR A 256 -3.78 23.06 3.94
C THR A 256 -2.81 24.12 4.40
N LEU A 257 -1.54 23.72 4.53
CA LEU A 257 -0.42 24.54 4.94
C LEU A 257 0.62 24.64 3.81
N CYS A 258 1.54 25.58 3.96
CA CYS A 258 2.68 25.72 3.06
C CYS A 258 3.98 25.95 3.83
N GLY A 259 5.11 25.67 3.16
CA GLY A 259 6.42 25.86 3.74
C GLY A 259 7.57 25.40 2.85
N SER A 260 8.75 25.38 3.42
CA SER A 260 9.94 24.79 2.82
C SER A 260 10.69 23.98 3.88
N ALA A 261 10.57 22.65 3.78
CA ALA A 261 11.31 21.76 4.66
C ALA A 261 12.84 21.97 4.52
N PHE A 262 13.33 22.19 3.30
CA PHE A 262 14.75 22.45 3.04
C PHE A 262 15.25 23.73 3.72
N LYS A 263 14.45 24.80 3.68
CA LYS A 263 14.76 26.09 4.33
C LYS A 263 14.26 26.17 5.77
N ASN A 264 13.77 25.05 6.32
CA ASN A 264 13.28 24.96 7.71
C ASN A 264 12.12 25.93 8.05
N LYS A 265 11.25 26.23 7.10
CA LYS A 265 10.13 27.18 7.25
C LYS A 265 8.78 26.43 7.19
N GLY A 266 7.90 26.69 8.17
CA GLY A 266 6.53 26.14 8.22
C GLY A 266 6.39 24.78 8.92
N VAL A 267 7.46 24.10 9.31
CA VAL A 267 7.41 22.74 9.87
C VAL A 267 6.82 22.71 11.29
N GLN A 268 7.13 23.68 12.15
CA GLN A 268 6.56 23.75 13.49
C GLN A 268 5.04 23.96 13.43
N ARG A 269 4.58 24.83 12.53
CA ARG A 269 3.13 25.07 12.35
C ARG A 269 2.41 23.82 11.80
N LEU A 270 3.11 23.00 10.99
CA LEU A 270 2.61 21.69 10.58
C LEU A 270 2.45 20.75 11.77
N LEU A 271 3.41 20.72 12.69
CA LEU A 271 3.33 19.89 13.91
C LEU A 271 2.16 20.34 14.81
N ASP A 272 1.93 21.66 14.94
CA ASP A 272 0.75 22.19 15.64
C ASP A 272 -0.54 21.71 14.95
N ALA A 273 -0.61 21.81 13.62
CA ALA A 273 -1.78 21.35 12.85
C ALA A 273 -2.02 19.83 12.97
N VAL A 274 -0.98 19.02 13.07
CA VAL A 274 -1.10 17.58 13.37
C VAL A 274 -1.78 17.37 14.72
N ASN A 275 -1.37 18.09 15.75
CA ASN A 275 -1.98 17.99 17.07
C ASN A 275 -3.41 18.53 17.10
N ASP A 276 -3.66 19.68 16.45
CA ASP A 276 -4.94 20.37 16.45
C ASP A 276 -6.01 19.63 15.64
N PHE A 277 -5.68 19.08 14.45
CA PHE A 277 -6.68 18.67 13.46
C PHE A 277 -6.71 17.17 13.14
N LEU A 278 -5.58 16.43 13.28
CA LEU A 278 -5.61 14.99 13.01
C LEU A 278 -6.18 14.18 14.18
N PRO A 279 -6.80 13.03 13.89
CA PRO A 279 -7.46 12.23 14.90
C PRO A 279 -6.49 11.61 15.93
N SER A 280 -7.00 11.42 17.12
CA SER A 280 -6.47 10.51 18.12
C SER A 280 -7.09 9.12 17.95
N PRO A 281 -6.56 8.07 18.58
CA PRO A 281 -7.21 6.76 18.60
C PRO A 281 -8.66 6.77 19.15
N LEU A 282 -9.00 7.76 20.01
CA LEU A 282 -10.36 7.90 20.55
C LEU A 282 -11.34 8.44 19.51
N ASP A 283 -10.90 9.31 18.61
CA ASP A 283 -11.75 9.86 17.54
C ASP A 283 -12.12 8.79 16.49
N ILE A 284 -11.25 7.80 16.27
CA ILE A 284 -11.51 6.68 15.36
C ILE A 284 -12.61 5.75 15.91
N GLY A 285 -12.76 5.69 17.22
CA GLY A 285 -13.82 4.92 17.87
C GLY A 285 -13.56 3.42 17.91
N GLU A 286 -14.64 2.63 17.86
CA GLU A 286 -14.58 1.17 17.98
C GLU A 286 -14.01 0.53 16.71
N ILE A 287 -13.10 -0.43 16.90
CA ILE A 287 -12.52 -1.20 15.80
C ILE A 287 -13.37 -2.46 15.55
N ASN A 288 -13.77 -2.63 14.32
CA ASN A 288 -14.57 -3.77 13.89
C ASN A 288 -13.71 -5.00 13.60
N GLY A 289 -14.28 -6.16 13.82
CA GLY A 289 -13.72 -7.46 13.50
C GLY A 289 -14.79 -8.54 13.50
N PHE A 290 -14.35 -9.78 13.38
CA PHE A 290 -15.22 -10.95 13.29
C PHE A 290 -14.83 -12.01 14.32
N HIS A 291 -15.75 -12.90 14.62
CA HIS A 291 -15.42 -14.06 15.42
C HIS A 291 -14.52 -15.02 14.61
N PRO A 292 -13.42 -15.56 15.18
CA PRO A 292 -12.47 -16.38 14.41
C PRO A 292 -13.03 -17.66 13.77
N ASP A 293 -14.13 -18.19 14.32
CA ASP A 293 -14.77 -19.41 13.85
C ASP A 293 -16.08 -19.15 13.09
N ASP A 294 -16.56 -17.90 13.06
CA ASP A 294 -17.80 -17.52 12.40
C ASP A 294 -17.70 -16.08 11.88
N SER A 295 -17.48 -15.94 10.59
CA SER A 295 -17.33 -14.64 9.91
C SER A 295 -18.61 -13.80 9.88
N ASP A 296 -19.78 -14.39 10.16
CA ASP A 296 -21.05 -13.67 10.19
C ASP A 296 -21.26 -12.95 11.53
N VAL A 297 -20.51 -13.35 12.57
CA VAL A 297 -20.57 -12.73 13.90
C VAL A 297 -19.59 -11.56 13.98
N LYS A 298 -20.12 -10.34 13.88
CA LYS A 298 -19.37 -9.11 14.06
C LYS A 298 -19.00 -8.88 15.52
N MET A 299 -17.79 -8.43 15.75
CA MET A 299 -17.25 -8.08 17.07
C MET A 299 -16.62 -6.70 17.02
N THR A 300 -16.56 -6.00 18.14
CA THR A 300 -15.89 -4.69 18.25
C THR A 300 -14.90 -4.66 19.40
N ARG A 301 -13.94 -3.74 19.32
CA ARG A 301 -13.01 -3.37 20.39
C ARG A 301 -12.97 -1.86 20.57
N LYS A 302 -13.03 -1.43 21.80
CA LYS A 302 -12.86 -0.01 22.14
C LYS A 302 -11.39 0.35 22.29
N PRO A 303 -10.97 1.55 21.90
CA PRO A 303 -9.60 2.02 22.11
C PRO A 303 -9.40 2.36 23.60
N SER A 304 -9.40 1.33 24.43
CA SER A 304 -9.27 1.43 25.89
C SER A 304 -8.27 0.41 26.42
N ILE A 305 -7.52 0.79 27.45
CA ILE A 305 -6.59 -0.10 28.16
C ILE A 305 -7.30 -1.19 28.96
N GLU A 306 -8.59 -1.01 29.24
CA GLU A 306 -9.43 -1.95 30.02
C GLU A 306 -10.08 -3.02 29.13
N ASP A 307 -10.15 -2.78 27.82
CA ASP A 307 -10.69 -3.73 26.85
C ASP A 307 -9.71 -4.92 26.64
N PRO A 308 -10.19 -6.08 26.19
CA PRO A 308 -9.31 -7.19 25.86
C PRO A 308 -8.26 -6.81 24.83
N PHE A 309 -7.03 -7.28 25.01
CA PHE A 309 -5.94 -6.99 24.08
C PHE A 309 -6.27 -7.40 22.65
N SER A 310 -6.07 -6.47 21.72
CA SER A 310 -6.07 -6.74 20.29
C SER A 310 -5.08 -5.83 19.55
N ALA A 311 -4.38 -6.41 18.58
CA ALA A 311 -3.40 -5.72 17.75
C ALA A 311 -3.39 -6.31 16.33
N LEU A 312 -3.00 -5.50 15.36
CA LEU A 312 -2.79 -5.91 13.97
C LEU A 312 -1.29 -5.87 13.64
N ALA A 313 -0.75 -6.98 13.22
CA ALA A 313 0.60 -7.08 12.67
C ALA A 313 0.60 -6.53 11.24
N PHE A 314 1.17 -5.36 11.02
CA PHE A 314 1.10 -4.70 9.70
C PHE A 314 2.39 -4.79 8.90
N LYS A 315 3.51 -5.11 9.55
CA LYS A 315 4.81 -5.27 8.88
C LYS A 315 5.67 -6.30 9.61
N VAL A 316 6.33 -7.15 8.84
CA VAL A 316 7.37 -8.05 9.33
C VAL A 316 8.69 -7.64 8.71
N MET A 317 9.77 -7.68 9.48
CA MET A 317 11.12 -7.36 9.03
C MET A 317 12.12 -8.33 9.67
N THR A 318 13.14 -8.70 8.94
CA THR A 318 14.25 -9.50 9.46
C THR A 318 15.39 -8.58 9.86
N ASP A 319 15.75 -8.62 11.13
CA ASP A 319 16.87 -7.86 11.68
C ASP A 319 18.06 -8.76 11.93
N PRO A 320 19.30 -8.36 11.55
CA PRO A 320 20.49 -9.21 11.71
C PRO A 320 20.81 -9.58 13.15
N TYR A 321 20.39 -8.76 14.14
CA TYR A 321 20.77 -8.91 15.54
C TYR A 321 19.68 -9.53 16.42
N VAL A 322 18.42 -9.19 16.17
CA VAL A 322 17.28 -9.66 16.97
C VAL A 322 16.41 -10.68 16.27
N GLY A 323 16.66 -10.92 14.99
CA GLY A 323 15.88 -11.83 14.16
C GLY A 323 14.58 -11.20 13.66
N LYS A 324 13.47 -11.93 13.71
CA LYS A 324 12.19 -11.48 13.20
C LYS A 324 11.57 -10.41 14.10
N LEU A 325 11.34 -9.24 13.53
CA LEU A 325 10.59 -8.12 14.11
C LEU A 325 9.20 -8.08 13.49
N THR A 326 8.17 -8.03 14.31
CA THR A 326 6.78 -7.89 13.88
C THR A 326 6.26 -6.55 14.38
N PHE A 327 6.06 -5.60 13.48
CA PHE A 327 5.45 -4.32 13.79
C PHE A 327 3.96 -4.49 13.95
N MET A 328 3.41 -3.97 15.03
CA MET A 328 2.00 -4.07 15.33
C MET A 328 1.42 -2.76 15.84
N ARG A 329 0.19 -2.48 15.44
CA ARG A 329 -0.67 -1.45 16.02
C ARG A 329 -1.54 -2.09 17.10
N VAL A 330 -1.44 -1.58 18.32
CA VAL A 330 -2.32 -2.01 19.42
C VAL A 330 -3.60 -1.17 19.38
N TYR A 331 -4.74 -1.84 19.21
CA TYR A 331 -6.04 -1.18 19.15
C TYR A 331 -6.73 -1.13 20.50
N SER A 332 -6.60 -2.19 21.30
CA SER A 332 -7.23 -2.28 22.61
C SER A 332 -6.36 -3.02 23.63
N GLY A 333 -6.63 -2.79 24.88
CA GLY A 333 -6.01 -3.50 26.00
C GLY A 333 -4.56 -3.11 26.25
N THR A 334 -3.86 -3.99 26.90
CA THR A 334 -2.44 -3.85 27.27
C THR A 334 -1.71 -5.16 27.07
N LEU A 335 -0.41 -5.08 26.77
CA LEU A 335 0.44 -6.25 26.59
C LEU A 335 1.78 -6.03 27.30
N GLU A 336 2.24 -7.01 28.07
CA GLU A 336 3.52 -7.00 28.77
C GLU A 336 4.56 -7.85 28.04
N ALA A 337 5.81 -7.42 28.07
CA ALA A 337 6.92 -8.19 27.57
C ALA A 337 7.01 -9.55 28.31
N GLY A 338 7.35 -10.62 27.60
CA GLY A 338 7.39 -11.98 28.16
C GLY A 338 6.04 -12.71 28.16
N SER A 339 4.92 -12.04 27.88
CA SER A 339 3.58 -12.62 27.87
C SER A 339 3.26 -13.41 26.60
N TYR A 340 2.09 -14.04 26.58
CA TYR A 340 1.58 -14.80 25.43
C TYR A 340 0.42 -14.06 24.77
N VAL A 341 0.37 -14.15 23.44
CA VAL A 341 -0.74 -13.71 22.61
C VAL A 341 -1.29 -14.88 21.80
N TYR A 342 -2.55 -14.80 21.43
CA TYR A 342 -3.20 -15.72 20.53
C TYR A 342 -3.27 -15.14 19.12
N ASN A 343 -2.89 -15.91 18.13
CA ASN A 343 -3.01 -15.56 16.72
C ASN A 343 -4.17 -16.37 16.12
N PRO A 344 -5.35 -15.75 15.91
CA PRO A 344 -6.53 -16.44 15.40
C PRO A 344 -6.38 -16.91 13.95
N ASN A 345 -5.56 -16.22 13.13
CA ASN A 345 -5.31 -16.61 11.74
C ASN A 345 -4.60 -17.97 11.63
N THR A 346 -3.71 -18.28 12.59
CA THR A 346 -2.95 -19.53 12.62
C THR A 346 -3.45 -20.49 13.69
N ARG A 347 -4.38 -20.05 14.55
CA ARG A 347 -4.88 -20.78 15.74
C ARG A 347 -3.78 -21.22 16.70
N LYS A 348 -2.75 -20.39 16.86
CA LYS A 348 -1.59 -20.68 17.71
C LYS A 348 -1.38 -19.59 18.76
N ARG A 349 -0.88 -20.03 19.93
CA ARG A 349 -0.33 -19.12 20.94
C ARG A 349 1.13 -18.87 20.64
N GLU A 350 1.53 -17.61 20.75
CA GLU A 350 2.91 -17.19 20.55
C GLU A 350 3.39 -16.34 21.73
N ARG A 351 4.67 -16.46 22.07
CA ARG A 351 5.27 -15.69 23.16
C ARG A 351 5.96 -14.45 22.59
N ILE A 352 5.62 -13.30 23.13
CA ILE A 352 6.36 -12.07 22.90
C ILE A 352 7.52 -11.99 23.90
N SER A 353 8.74 -12.11 23.40
CA SER A 353 9.92 -12.08 24.26
C SER A 353 10.30 -10.66 24.67
N ARG A 354 10.22 -9.71 23.74
CA ARG A 354 10.51 -8.29 23.94
C ARG A 354 9.55 -7.41 23.15
N ILE A 355 9.29 -6.20 23.64
CA ILE A 355 8.54 -5.16 22.96
C ILE A 355 9.52 -3.99 22.74
N LEU A 356 9.59 -3.50 21.53
CA LEU A 356 10.53 -2.47 21.12
C LEU A 356 9.78 -1.25 20.56
N LEU A 357 10.10 -0.07 21.05
CA LEU A 357 9.75 1.17 20.40
C LEU A 357 10.84 1.48 19.36
N MET A 358 10.42 1.70 18.14
CA MET A 358 11.34 1.89 17.03
C MET A 358 11.53 3.37 16.70
N HIS A 359 12.77 3.75 16.41
CA HIS A 359 13.15 5.05 15.89
C HIS A 359 14.04 4.82 14.66
N ALA A 360 13.41 4.54 13.52
CA ALA A 360 14.06 4.00 12.33
C ALA A 360 14.83 2.70 12.69
N ASN A 361 16.16 2.72 12.71
CA ASN A 361 17.00 1.55 13.06
C ASN A 361 17.39 1.48 14.56
N LYS A 362 17.09 2.51 15.36
CA LYS A 362 17.34 2.52 16.82
C LYS A 362 16.15 1.91 17.56
N ARG A 363 16.42 1.30 18.71
CA ARG A 363 15.46 0.52 19.50
C ARG A 363 15.50 0.94 20.97
N GLU A 364 14.32 1.04 21.56
CA GLU A 364 14.12 1.24 22.99
C GLU A 364 13.25 0.10 23.50
N GLU A 365 13.68 -0.65 24.50
CA GLU A 365 12.88 -1.74 25.08
C GLU A 365 11.79 -1.18 25.99
N LEU A 366 10.59 -1.74 25.86
CA LEU A 366 9.44 -1.43 26.69
C LEU A 366 9.00 -2.67 27.47
N ASP A 367 8.70 -2.47 28.75
CA ASP A 367 8.12 -3.53 29.59
C ASP A 367 6.65 -3.79 29.25
N LYS A 368 5.95 -2.76 28.76
CA LYS A 368 4.51 -2.79 28.52
C LYS A 368 4.13 -1.85 27.37
N VAL A 369 3.16 -2.25 26.57
CA VAL A 369 2.51 -1.43 25.54
C VAL A 369 1.02 -1.30 25.82
N LEU A 370 0.45 -0.15 25.45
CA LEU A 370 -0.92 0.23 25.68
C LEU A 370 -1.69 0.38 24.35
N ALA A 371 -3.03 0.35 24.44
CA ALA A 371 -3.89 0.72 23.32
C ALA A 371 -3.44 2.04 22.68
N GLY A 372 -3.53 2.17 21.37
CA GLY A 372 -3.12 3.35 20.61
C GLY A 372 -1.66 3.39 20.20
N GLU A 373 -0.79 2.51 20.69
CA GLU A 373 0.64 2.53 20.41
C GLU A 373 1.02 1.67 19.19
N ILE A 374 2.10 2.08 18.50
CA ILE A 374 2.75 1.33 17.42
C ILE A 374 4.10 0.86 17.91
N VAL A 375 4.34 -0.45 17.92
CA VAL A 375 5.56 -1.07 18.45
C VAL A 375 6.00 -2.25 17.58
N ALA A 376 7.24 -2.70 17.78
CA ALA A 376 7.74 -3.95 17.21
C ALA A 376 7.86 -5.02 18.31
N ALA A 377 7.35 -6.22 18.02
CA ALA A 377 7.43 -7.38 18.88
C ALA A 377 8.50 -8.36 18.38
N VAL A 378 9.25 -8.96 19.32
CA VAL A 378 10.22 -10.03 19.08
C VAL A 378 9.68 -11.32 19.66
N GLY A 379 9.87 -12.43 18.94
CA GLY A 379 9.48 -13.77 19.41
C GLY A 379 8.32 -14.41 18.66
N LEU A 380 7.61 -13.64 17.83
CA LEU A 380 6.50 -14.14 17.01
C LEU A 380 7.04 -14.92 15.79
N LYS A 381 6.89 -16.23 15.81
CA LYS A 381 7.44 -17.13 14.76
C LYS A 381 6.48 -17.36 13.61
N ASN A 382 5.18 -17.50 13.91
CA ASN A 382 4.15 -17.86 12.93
C ASN A 382 3.33 -16.66 12.43
N SER A 383 3.46 -15.53 13.10
CA SER A 383 2.75 -14.30 12.72
C SER A 383 3.32 -13.71 11.45
N LYS A 384 2.44 -13.28 10.55
CA LYS A 384 2.76 -12.62 9.27
C LYS A 384 2.09 -11.25 9.20
N THR A 385 2.42 -10.48 8.19
CA THR A 385 1.72 -9.24 7.86
C THR A 385 0.23 -9.51 7.61
N GLY A 386 -0.64 -8.69 8.20
CA GLY A 386 -2.10 -8.85 8.16
C GLY A 386 -2.69 -9.74 9.26
N HIS A 387 -1.87 -10.42 10.06
CA HIS A 387 -2.38 -11.27 11.14
C HIS A 387 -2.81 -10.46 12.36
N THR A 388 -3.90 -10.92 12.97
CA THR A 388 -4.37 -10.40 14.26
C THR A 388 -3.66 -11.08 15.42
N LEU A 389 -3.38 -10.31 16.47
CA LEU A 389 -2.87 -10.79 17.75
C LEU A 389 -3.84 -10.35 18.84
N CYS A 390 -4.33 -11.26 19.66
CA CYS A 390 -5.35 -10.93 20.64
C CYS A 390 -5.26 -11.80 21.91
N GLU A 391 -6.14 -11.50 22.87
CA GLU A 391 -6.37 -12.35 24.03
C GLU A 391 -7.16 -13.60 23.62
N GLU A 392 -6.69 -14.80 23.97
CA GLU A 392 -7.26 -16.08 23.54
C GLU A 392 -8.72 -16.28 23.96
N LYS A 393 -9.07 -15.93 25.22
CA LYS A 393 -10.42 -16.11 25.75
C LYS A 393 -11.46 -15.22 25.11
N LYS A 394 -11.03 -14.11 24.52
CA LYS A 394 -11.87 -13.12 23.86
C LYS A 394 -11.31 -12.85 22.46
N ALA A 395 -11.09 -13.94 21.71
CA ALA A 395 -10.50 -13.86 20.40
C ALA A 395 -11.36 -13.04 19.43
N ILE A 396 -10.69 -12.24 18.62
CA ILE A 396 -11.26 -11.45 17.52
C ILE A 396 -10.34 -11.58 16.32
N LEU A 397 -10.90 -11.62 15.14
CA LEU A 397 -10.19 -11.49 13.88
C LEU A 397 -10.46 -10.06 13.35
N LEU A 398 -9.46 -9.22 13.38
CA LEU A 398 -9.54 -7.90 12.76
C LEU A 398 -9.58 -8.06 11.24
N GLU A 399 -10.16 -7.09 10.54
CA GLU A 399 -10.26 -7.11 9.09
C GLU A 399 -8.88 -7.35 8.45
N SER A 400 -8.81 -8.34 7.56
CA SER A 400 -7.58 -8.73 6.89
C SER A 400 -7.17 -7.71 5.82
N MET A 401 -5.87 -7.58 5.60
CA MET A 401 -5.34 -6.84 4.45
C MET A 401 -5.42 -7.71 3.20
N GLU A 402 -5.93 -7.16 2.11
CA GLU A 402 -5.86 -7.78 0.79
C GLU A 402 -4.60 -7.29 0.08
N PHE A 403 -3.87 -8.21 -0.53
CA PHE A 403 -2.65 -7.89 -1.25
C PHE A 403 -2.84 -8.21 -2.74
N PRO A 404 -2.43 -7.31 -3.65
CA PRO A 404 -2.50 -7.56 -5.08
C PRO A 404 -1.55 -8.68 -5.50
N GLU A 405 -1.92 -9.38 -6.57
CA GLU A 405 -1.06 -10.40 -7.18
C GLU A 405 0.12 -9.75 -7.92
N PRO A 406 1.31 -10.35 -7.86
CA PRO A 406 2.47 -9.86 -8.58
C PRO A 406 2.29 -9.99 -10.09
N VAL A 407 2.91 -9.07 -10.85
CA VAL A 407 2.75 -8.98 -12.30
C VAL A 407 4.04 -9.16 -13.10
N VAL A 408 5.19 -9.14 -12.44
CA VAL A 408 6.52 -9.34 -13.06
C VAL A 408 7.18 -10.56 -12.45
N GLU A 409 7.82 -11.38 -13.28
CA GLU A 409 8.54 -12.58 -12.87
C GLU A 409 9.98 -12.55 -13.35
N VAL A 410 10.89 -13.13 -12.55
CA VAL A 410 12.31 -13.29 -12.87
C VAL A 410 12.78 -14.65 -12.39
N SER A 411 13.60 -15.34 -13.20
CA SER A 411 14.26 -16.56 -12.74
C SER A 411 15.52 -16.23 -11.93
N VAL A 412 15.73 -16.95 -10.83
CA VAL A 412 16.91 -16.81 -9.99
C VAL A 412 17.54 -18.17 -9.74
N GLU A 413 18.80 -18.30 -10.11
CA GLU A 413 19.54 -19.56 -9.96
C GLU A 413 20.78 -19.35 -9.10
N PRO A 414 21.09 -20.26 -8.17
CA PRO A 414 22.31 -20.17 -7.39
C PRO A 414 23.54 -20.36 -8.28
N SER A 415 24.59 -19.58 -8.06
CA SER A 415 25.83 -19.71 -8.85
C SER A 415 26.55 -21.05 -8.60
N THR A 416 26.38 -21.61 -7.38
CA THR A 416 26.96 -22.90 -6.98
C THR A 416 25.95 -23.69 -6.13
N LYS A 417 26.17 -25.02 -6.00
CA LYS A 417 25.36 -25.84 -5.08
C LYS A 417 25.44 -25.40 -3.62
N ALA A 418 26.55 -24.82 -3.20
CA ALA A 418 26.70 -24.28 -1.84
C ALA A 418 25.82 -23.03 -1.61
N ASP A 419 25.52 -22.27 -2.65
CA ASP A 419 24.66 -21.09 -2.59
C ASP A 419 23.17 -21.44 -2.54
N GLN A 420 22.77 -22.70 -2.84
CA GLN A 420 21.37 -23.13 -2.89
C GLN A 420 20.64 -22.94 -1.54
N ASP A 421 21.28 -23.35 -0.43
CA ASP A 421 20.70 -23.22 0.90
C ASP A 421 20.59 -21.75 1.34
N ALA A 422 21.59 -20.94 0.98
CA ALA A 422 21.58 -19.50 1.26
C ALA A 422 20.48 -18.80 0.45
N LEU A 423 20.34 -19.16 -0.84
CA LEU A 423 19.28 -18.67 -1.72
C LEU A 423 17.90 -19.00 -1.16
N SER A 424 17.64 -20.26 -0.84
CA SER A 424 16.34 -20.68 -0.30
C SER A 424 15.99 -19.98 1.01
N LYS A 425 16.95 -19.82 1.91
CA LYS A 425 16.77 -19.11 3.19
C LYS A 425 16.53 -17.61 2.97
N GLY A 426 17.29 -16.97 2.09
CA GLY A 426 17.16 -15.56 1.77
C GLY A 426 15.79 -15.26 1.15
N LEU A 427 15.40 -16.04 0.13
CA LEU A 427 14.09 -15.92 -0.52
C LEU A 427 12.94 -16.14 0.47
N SER A 428 13.00 -17.16 1.31
CA SER A 428 11.96 -17.42 2.32
C SER A 428 11.79 -16.25 3.29
N LYS A 429 12.88 -15.62 3.73
CA LYS A 429 12.82 -14.45 4.61
C LYS A 429 12.22 -13.24 3.91
N LEU A 430 12.60 -12.97 2.65
CA LEU A 430 12.02 -11.89 1.87
C LEU A 430 10.51 -12.10 1.65
N ALA A 431 10.07 -13.33 1.39
CA ALA A 431 8.64 -13.67 1.26
C ALA A 431 7.86 -13.60 2.59
N GLU A 432 8.53 -13.72 3.74
CA GLU A 432 7.89 -13.43 5.03
C GLU A 432 7.69 -11.94 5.29
N GLU A 433 8.59 -11.10 4.76
CA GLU A 433 8.53 -9.64 4.91
C GLU A 433 7.51 -9.01 3.97
N ASP A 434 7.46 -9.49 2.73
CA ASP A 434 6.62 -8.95 1.67
C ASP A 434 5.62 -9.98 1.14
N PRO A 435 4.32 -9.81 1.44
CA PRO A 435 3.28 -10.74 0.98
C PRO A 435 3.03 -10.70 -0.54
N THR A 436 3.50 -9.66 -1.25
CA THR A 436 3.41 -9.56 -2.72
C THR A 436 4.60 -10.18 -3.43
N PHE A 437 5.63 -10.56 -2.68
CA PHE A 437 6.75 -11.32 -3.20
C PHE A 437 6.44 -12.81 -3.16
N LYS A 438 6.30 -13.44 -4.33
CA LYS A 438 6.01 -14.88 -4.46
C LYS A 438 7.21 -15.64 -4.99
N ILE A 439 7.33 -16.87 -4.55
CA ILE A 439 8.37 -17.79 -4.98
C ILE A 439 7.69 -19.06 -5.50
N SER A 440 8.06 -19.46 -6.69
CA SER A 440 7.61 -20.68 -7.32
C SER A 440 8.78 -21.44 -7.95
N VAL A 441 8.57 -22.70 -8.27
CA VAL A 441 9.53 -23.49 -9.04
C VAL A 441 8.89 -23.87 -10.33
N HIS A 442 9.53 -23.54 -11.45
CA HIS A 442 9.03 -23.88 -12.76
C HIS A 442 8.95 -25.41 -12.93
N PRO A 443 7.77 -25.98 -13.23
CA PRO A 443 7.57 -27.44 -13.19
C PRO A 443 8.48 -28.20 -14.14
N ASP A 444 8.75 -27.65 -15.34
CA ASP A 444 9.50 -28.35 -16.38
C ASP A 444 11.01 -28.11 -16.29
N THR A 445 11.45 -26.89 -15.90
CA THR A 445 12.87 -26.53 -15.87
C THR A 445 13.50 -26.67 -14.49
N GLY A 446 12.70 -26.74 -13.43
CA GLY A 446 13.17 -26.73 -12.04
C GLY A 446 13.77 -25.39 -11.60
N GLN A 447 13.68 -24.35 -12.40
CA GLN A 447 14.17 -23.01 -12.09
C GLN A 447 13.34 -22.37 -10.97
N THR A 448 14.00 -21.65 -10.08
CA THR A 448 13.30 -20.83 -9.07
C THR A 448 12.87 -19.53 -9.73
N ILE A 449 11.56 -19.29 -9.74
CA ILE A 449 10.93 -18.06 -10.24
C ILE A 449 10.53 -17.21 -9.04
N ILE A 450 10.87 -15.93 -9.08
CA ILE A 450 10.40 -14.93 -8.12
C ILE A 450 9.49 -13.95 -8.83
N ALA A 451 8.39 -13.58 -8.18
CA ALA A 451 7.40 -12.67 -8.74
C ALA A 451 7.20 -11.45 -7.82
N GLY A 452 6.97 -10.28 -8.39
CA GLY A 452 6.81 -9.02 -7.70
C GLY A 452 5.94 -8.01 -8.44
N MET A 453 5.68 -6.86 -7.81
CA MET A 453 4.76 -5.84 -8.31
C MET A 453 5.29 -5.04 -9.51
N GLY A 454 6.62 -4.97 -9.69
CA GLY A 454 7.25 -4.25 -10.77
C GLY A 454 8.73 -4.58 -10.88
N GLU A 455 9.38 -3.97 -11.90
CA GLU A 455 10.81 -4.18 -12.17
C GLU A 455 11.67 -3.70 -11.02
N LEU A 456 11.41 -2.47 -10.55
CA LEU A 456 12.15 -1.87 -9.44
C LEU A 456 11.96 -2.66 -8.14
N HIS A 457 10.75 -3.18 -7.89
CA HIS A 457 10.48 -4.01 -6.72
C HIS A 457 11.37 -5.26 -6.72
N LEU A 458 11.41 -5.99 -7.83
CA LEU A 458 12.27 -7.18 -7.96
C LEU A 458 13.77 -6.85 -7.92
N GLU A 459 14.22 -5.74 -8.54
CA GLU A 459 15.59 -5.28 -8.45
C GLU A 459 16.04 -5.05 -6.99
N VAL A 460 15.20 -4.37 -6.20
CA VAL A 460 15.48 -4.11 -4.78
C VAL A 460 15.57 -5.41 -3.99
N LEU A 461 14.64 -6.35 -4.19
CA LEU A 461 14.65 -7.64 -3.49
C LEU A 461 15.85 -8.50 -3.88
N ILE A 462 16.22 -8.50 -5.15
CA ILE A 462 17.42 -9.19 -5.65
C ILE A 462 18.68 -8.57 -5.04
N ASP A 463 18.78 -7.26 -5.04
CA ASP A 463 19.94 -6.56 -4.46
C ASP A 463 20.06 -6.83 -2.95
N ARG A 464 18.93 -6.85 -2.22
CA ARG A 464 18.90 -7.29 -0.82
C ARG A 464 19.36 -8.74 -0.65
N LEU A 465 18.92 -9.64 -1.55
CA LEU A 465 19.33 -11.03 -1.54
C LEU A 465 20.85 -11.17 -1.69
N LEU A 466 21.45 -10.41 -2.60
CA LEU A 466 22.88 -10.43 -2.86
C LEU A 466 23.70 -9.79 -1.73
N ARG A 467 23.28 -8.60 -1.23
CA ARG A 467 24.06 -7.82 -0.24
C ARG A 467 23.79 -8.27 1.20
N GLU A 468 22.53 -8.34 1.63
CA GLU A 468 22.18 -8.65 3.02
C GLU A 468 22.35 -10.14 3.34
N PHE A 469 21.91 -11.01 2.42
CA PHE A 469 21.98 -12.45 2.60
C PHE A 469 23.25 -13.09 2.03
N LYS A 470 24.08 -12.27 1.33
CA LYS A 470 25.37 -12.69 0.73
C LYS A 470 25.23 -13.90 -0.20
N VAL A 471 24.11 -13.99 -0.92
CA VAL A 471 23.82 -15.04 -1.88
C VAL A 471 24.50 -14.70 -3.20
N LYS A 472 25.15 -15.69 -3.84
CA LYS A 472 25.61 -15.56 -5.23
C LYS A 472 24.60 -16.24 -6.13
N ALA A 473 23.90 -15.45 -6.93
CA ALA A 473 22.86 -15.93 -7.83
C ALA A 473 22.97 -15.30 -9.22
N ASN A 474 22.55 -16.06 -10.22
CA ASN A 474 22.33 -15.57 -11.58
C ASN A 474 20.88 -15.20 -11.73
N VAL A 475 20.61 -14.03 -12.26
CA VAL A 475 19.27 -13.48 -12.42
C VAL A 475 18.95 -13.46 -13.90
N GLY A 476 17.81 -14.05 -14.27
CA GLY A 476 17.32 -14.06 -15.65
C GLY A 476 16.70 -12.72 -16.07
N THR A 477 16.24 -12.64 -17.31
CA THR A 477 15.50 -11.48 -17.80
C THR A 477 14.08 -11.45 -17.23
N PRO A 478 13.51 -10.27 -16.97
CA PRO A 478 12.13 -10.15 -16.51
C PRO A 478 11.14 -10.72 -17.54
N HIS A 479 10.16 -11.42 -17.06
CA HIS A 479 9.03 -11.93 -17.82
C HIS A 479 7.72 -11.44 -17.21
N VAL A 480 6.69 -11.40 -18.01
CA VAL A 480 5.35 -11.02 -17.57
C VAL A 480 4.65 -12.24 -17.00
N ALA A 481 3.98 -12.08 -15.87
CA ALA A 481 3.07 -13.07 -15.34
C ALA A 481 1.80 -13.09 -16.22
N TYR A 482 1.69 -14.09 -17.10
CA TYR A 482 0.46 -14.34 -17.84
C TYR A 482 -0.52 -15.11 -16.97
N ASN A 483 -1.82 -14.93 -17.24
CA ASN A 483 -2.87 -15.75 -16.67
C ASN A 483 -3.69 -16.40 -17.80
N GLU A 484 -4.41 -17.44 -17.48
CA GLU A 484 -5.44 -18.01 -18.35
C GLU A 484 -6.82 -17.68 -17.81
N ALA A 485 -7.80 -17.53 -18.68
CA ALA A 485 -9.20 -17.36 -18.31
C ALA A 485 -10.10 -18.16 -19.23
N ILE A 486 -11.30 -18.47 -18.76
CA ILE A 486 -12.35 -19.11 -19.58
C ILE A 486 -13.35 -18.06 -20.07
N THR A 487 -13.97 -18.32 -21.23
CA THR A 487 -14.88 -17.33 -21.86
C THR A 487 -16.33 -17.80 -21.94
N LYS A 488 -16.61 -19.07 -21.65
CA LYS A 488 -17.95 -19.67 -21.81
C LYS A 488 -18.32 -20.50 -20.59
N ARG A 489 -19.59 -20.50 -20.27
CA ARG A 489 -20.16 -21.43 -19.30
C ARG A 489 -20.23 -22.83 -19.94
N VAL A 490 -19.87 -23.84 -19.16
CA VAL A 490 -19.97 -25.25 -19.49
C VAL A 490 -20.67 -25.99 -18.36
N GLU A 491 -21.66 -26.77 -18.68
CA GLU A 491 -22.48 -27.46 -17.69
C GLU A 491 -22.33 -28.99 -17.80
N LYS A 492 -22.58 -29.66 -16.67
CA LYS A 492 -22.64 -31.11 -16.56
C LYS A 492 -21.40 -31.83 -17.10
N ILE A 493 -20.23 -31.33 -16.73
CA ILE A 493 -19.00 -32.05 -16.97
C ILE A 493 -18.92 -33.23 -16.00
N ASP A 494 -19.15 -34.41 -16.55
CA ASP A 494 -19.25 -35.68 -15.85
C ASP A 494 -17.93 -36.43 -15.95
N VAL A 495 -17.21 -36.61 -14.84
CA VAL A 495 -15.92 -37.28 -14.81
C VAL A 495 -15.87 -38.32 -13.71
N LYS A 496 -15.51 -39.54 -14.11
CA LYS A 496 -15.28 -40.67 -13.23
C LYS A 496 -13.81 -41.05 -13.21
N PHE A 497 -13.22 -41.00 -12.06
CA PHE A 497 -11.93 -41.60 -11.80
C PHE A 497 -12.13 -42.98 -11.20
N ALA A 498 -11.83 -44.01 -11.97
CA ALA A 498 -11.90 -45.40 -11.50
C ALA A 498 -10.58 -46.11 -11.89
N ARG A 499 -9.87 -46.59 -10.89
CA ARG A 499 -8.62 -47.35 -11.08
C ARG A 499 -8.60 -48.57 -10.19
N GLN A 500 -8.35 -49.72 -10.75
CA GLN A 500 -8.22 -50.97 -10.04
C GLN A 500 -6.83 -51.59 -10.36
N SER A 501 -5.97 -51.61 -9.34
CA SER A 501 -4.63 -52.19 -9.46
C SER A 501 -4.41 -53.14 -8.27
N GLY A 502 -4.87 -54.39 -8.40
CA GLY A 502 -4.59 -55.49 -7.49
C GLY A 502 -4.81 -55.15 -6.01
N GLY A 503 -6.06 -55.20 -5.52
CA GLY A 503 -6.43 -54.90 -4.14
C GLY A 503 -7.60 -53.90 -4.08
N ARG A 504 -7.62 -52.99 -3.09
CA ARG A 504 -8.64 -51.95 -2.92
C ARG A 504 -8.62 -51.00 -4.10
N GLY A 505 -9.76 -50.85 -4.80
CA GLY A 505 -9.92 -49.91 -5.93
C GLY A 505 -9.87 -48.47 -5.51
N GLN A 506 -9.81 -47.56 -6.48
CA GLN A 506 -9.98 -46.11 -6.27
C GLN A 506 -11.16 -45.62 -7.11
N TYR A 507 -12.12 -44.96 -6.50
CA TYR A 507 -13.31 -44.45 -7.17
C TYR A 507 -13.65 -43.04 -6.71
N GLY A 508 -13.82 -42.12 -7.67
CA GLY A 508 -14.31 -40.76 -7.46
C GLY A 508 -15.11 -40.34 -8.68
N HIS A 509 -16.34 -39.89 -8.48
CA HIS A 509 -17.21 -39.43 -9.57
C HIS A 509 -17.78 -38.09 -9.21
N VAL A 510 -17.55 -37.09 -10.05
CA VAL A 510 -17.99 -35.71 -9.87
C VAL A 510 -18.60 -35.16 -11.16
N VAL A 511 -19.65 -34.36 -11.03
CA VAL A 511 -20.26 -33.58 -12.10
C VAL A 511 -20.24 -32.13 -11.68
N ILE A 512 -19.61 -31.30 -12.50
CA ILE A 512 -19.44 -29.88 -12.24
C ILE A 512 -20.00 -29.01 -13.34
N ASN A 513 -20.46 -27.79 -12.97
CA ASN A 513 -20.65 -26.69 -13.89
C ASN A 513 -19.53 -25.68 -13.68
N VAL A 514 -19.07 -25.07 -14.76
CA VAL A 514 -18.00 -24.10 -14.72
C VAL A 514 -18.38 -22.89 -15.55
N GLU A 515 -18.19 -21.70 -15.02
CA GLU A 515 -18.46 -20.45 -15.71
C GLU A 515 -17.37 -19.39 -15.38
N PRO A 516 -17.18 -18.39 -16.30
CA PRO A 516 -16.36 -17.23 -15.97
C PRO A 516 -16.93 -16.49 -14.76
N ASN A 517 -16.07 -16.08 -13.85
CA ASN A 517 -16.40 -15.14 -12.78
C ASN A 517 -16.19 -13.69 -13.25
N GLU A 518 -16.62 -12.71 -12.46
CA GLU A 518 -16.30 -11.31 -12.68
C GLU A 518 -14.79 -11.08 -12.58
N ILE A 519 -14.25 -10.21 -13.44
CA ILE A 519 -12.81 -9.92 -13.48
C ILE A 519 -12.33 -9.44 -12.11
N GLY A 520 -11.28 -10.08 -11.59
CA GLY A 520 -10.69 -9.78 -10.29
C GLY A 520 -11.43 -10.37 -9.08
N LYS A 521 -12.47 -11.17 -9.27
CA LYS A 521 -13.17 -11.89 -8.19
C LYS A 521 -12.55 -13.24 -7.85
N GLY A 522 -11.58 -13.69 -8.64
CA GLY A 522 -10.86 -14.92 -8.42
C GLY A 522 -11.74 -16.18 -8.49
N TYR A 523 -11.29 -17.20 -7.78
CA TYR A 523 -11.94 -18.50 -7.73
C TYR A 523 -13.08 -18.55 -6.73
N HIS A 524 -14.25 -19.06 -7.16
CA HIS A 524 -15.39 -19.31 -6.30
C HIS A 524 -15.91 -20.75 -6.44
N PHE A 525 -16.08 -21.46 -5.34
CA PHE A 525 -16.62 -22.82 -5.32
C PHE A 525 -17.95 -22.88 -4.60
N GLU A 526 -18.94 -23.50 -5.21
CA GLU A 526 -20.29 -23.68 -4.64
C GLU A 526 -20.66 -25.16 -4.60
N ASP A 527 -21.03 -25.63 -3.40
CA ASP A 527 -21.56 -26.97 -3.22
C ASP A 527 -23.07 -26.98 -3.45
N LYS A 528 -23.52 -27.66 -4.49
CA LYS A 528 -24.94 -27.87 -4.83
C LYS A 528 -25.36 -29.32 -4.75
N ILE A 529 -24.65 -30.15 -3.98
CA ILE A 529 -25.00 -31.56 -3.79
C ILE A 529 -26.30 -31.69 -3.00
N VAL A 530 -27.23 -32.41 -3.57
CA VAL A 530 -28.52 -32.72 -2.96
C VAL A 530 -28.63 -34.23 -2.68
N GLY A 531 -29.20 -34.59 -1.54
CA GLY A 531 -29.46 -35.99 -1.19
C GLY A 531 -28.27 -36.83 -0.75
N GLY A 532 -27.12 -36.20 -0.48
CA GLY A 532 -25.94 -36.88 0.05
C GLY A 532 -25.26 -37.87 -0.92
N VAL A 533 -25.43 -37.65 -2.24
CA VAL A 533 -24.83 -38.49 -3.30
C VAL A 533 -23.30 -38.49 -3.29
N ILE A 534 -22.71 -37.49 -2.68
CA ILE A 534 -21.29 -37.44 -2.27
C ILE A 534 -21.25 -37.16 -0.78
N PRO A 535 -20.57 -37.99 0.06
CA PRO A 535 -20.34 -37.69 1.46
C PRO A 535 -19.61 -36.36 1.66
N ARG A 536 -19.99 -35.59 2.68
CA ARG A 536 -19.45 -34.26 2.96
C ARG A 536 -17.93 -34.22 3.08
N GLU A 537 -17.34 -35.31 3.59
CA GLU A 537 -15.88 -35.47 3.73
C GLU A 537 -15.13 -35.41 2.40
N PHE A 538 -15.78 -35.74 1.27
CA PHE A 538 -15.15 -35.73 -0.08
C PHE A 538 -15.34 -34.41 -0.84
N ILE A 539 -16.21 -33.50 -0.39
CA ILE A 539 -16.47 -32.21 -1.06
C ILE A 539 -15.22 -31.32 -1.01
N GLN A 540 -14.60 -31.22 0.16
CA GLN A 540 -13.36 -30.44 0.31
C GLN A 540 -12.18 -31.01 -0.50
N PRO A 541 -11.90 -32.33 -0.55
CA PRO A 541 -10.97 -32.93 -1.49
C PRO A 541 -11.23 -32.60 -2.97
N VAL A 542 -12.50 -32.59 -3.43
CA VAL A 542 -12.85 -32.15 -4.79
C VAL A 542 -12.41 -30.70 -5.02
N ASN A 543 -12.77 -29.79 -4.12
CA ASN A 543 -12.39 -28.39 -4.18
C ASN A 543 -10.87 -28.20 -4.24
N MET A 544 -10.12 -28.92 -3.38
CA MET A 544 -8.65 -28.88 -3.42
C MET A 544 -8.08 -29.38 -4.75
N GLY A 545 -8.66 -30.45 -5.34
CA GLY A 545 -8.24 -30.96 -6.63
C GLY A 545 -8.48 -29.97 -7.78
N ILE A 546 -9.59 -29.25 -7.72
CA ILE A 546 -9.92 -28.19 -8.67
C ILE A 546 -8.92 -27.02 -8.57
N GLN A 547 -8.66 -26.53 -7.34
CA GLN A 547 -7.72 -25.44 -7.13
C GLN A 547 -6.29 -25.78 -7.57
N ASP A 548 -5.82 -27.00 -7.28
CA ASP A 548 -4.49 -27.44 -7.69
C ASP A 548 -4.37 -27.55 -9.23
N ALA A 549 -5.44 -27.93 -9.90
CA ALA A 549 -5.44 -28.00 -11.37
C ALA A 549 -5.49 -26.61 -12.04
N LEU A 550 -6.23 -25.66 -11.46
CA LEU A 550 -6.30 -24.29 -11.96
C LEU A 550 -4.94 -23.57 -11.94
N LYS A 551 -4.07 -23.90 -10.98
CA LYS A 551 -2.70 -23.33 -10.91
C LYS A 551 -1.82 -23.66 -12.09
N ASN A 552 -2.08 -24.78 -12.78
CA ASN A 552 -1.23 -25.29 -13.86
C ASN A 552 -1.75 -24.95 -15.28
N GLY A 553 -2.88 -24.26 -15.37
CA GLY A 553 -3.46 -23.85 -16.65
C GLY A 553 -3.75 -24.97 -17.64
N ILE A 554 -4.08 -24.61 -18.89
CA ILE A 554 -4.41 -25.58 -19.94
C ILE A 554 -3.81 -25.21 -21.31
N LEU A 555 -3.54 -23.93 -21.54
CA LEU A 555 -3.00 -23.43 -22.81
C LEU A 555 -1.49 -23.39 -22.81
N ALA A 556 -0.92 -22.79 -21.78
CA ALA A 556 0.51 -22.53 -21.69
C ALA A 556 1.07 -22.73 -20.28
N GLY A 557 0.28 -23.37 -19.39
CA GLY A 557 0.70 -23.67 -18.02
C GLY A 557 0.56 -22.51 -17.05
N TYR A 558 -0.11 -21.42 -17.43
CA TYR A 558 -0.33 -20.28 -16.55
C TYR A 558 -1.61 -20.45 -15.72
N PRO A 559 -1.68 -19.90 -14.50
CA PRO A 559 -2.86 -20.03 -13.63
C PRO A 559 -4.14 -19.57 -14.34
N ILE A 560 -5.24 -20.30 -14.11
CA ILE A 560 -6.58 -19.90 -14.55
C ILE A 560 -7.25 -19.13 -13.45
N GLU A 561 -7.59 -17.89 -13.74
CA GLU A 561 -8.21 -16.95 -12.80
C GLU A 561 -9.68 -16.68 -13.15
N ASP A 562 -10.42 -16.09 -12.20
CA ASP A 562 -11.81 -15.65 -12.38
C ASP A 562 -12.75 -16.79 -12.84
N VAL A 563 -12.81 -17.85 -12.06
CA VAL A 563 -13.62 -19.05 -12.33
C VAL A 563 -14.58 -19.35 -11.20
N ARG A 564 -15.85 -19.55 -11.55
CA ARG A 564 -16.86 -20.08 -10.66
C ARG A 564 -17.16 -21.53 -10.99
N VAL A 565 -17.14 -22.38 -9.97
CA VAL A 565 -17.38 -23.81 -10.09
C VAL A 565 -18.51 -24.23 -9.17
N GLU A 566 -19.51 -24.92 -9.73
CA GLU A 566 -20.61 -25.54 -8.99
C GLU A 566 -20.43 -27.06 -9.01
N LEU A 567 -20.33 -27.70 -7.88
CA LEU A 567 -20.40 -29.16 -7.74
C LEU A 567 -21.86 -29.57 -7.64
N VAL A 568 -22.41 -30.17 -8.73
CA VAL A 568 -23.87 -30.38 -8.84
C VAL A 568 -24.29 -31.83 -8.62
N PHE A 569 -23.42 -32.80 -8.90
CA PHE A 569 -23.73 -34.21 -8.73
C PHE A 569 -22.46 -35.05 -8.63
N GLY A 570 -22.61 -36.31 -8.27
CA GLY A 570 -21.56 -37.31 -8.28
C GLY A 570 -22.04 -38.63 -7.68
N SER A 571 -21.15 -39.58 -7.49
CA SER A 571 -21.42 -40.82 -6.78
C SER A 571 -20.19 -41.32 -6.07
N TYR A 572 -20.36 -42.10 -5.06
CA TYR A 572 -19.28 -42.74 -4.32
C TYR A 572 -19.49 -44.26 -4.24
N HIS A 573 -18.43 -44.95 -3.88
CA HIS A 573 -18.43 -46.39 -3.66
C HIS A 573 -17.92 -46.67 -2.24
N ASP A 574 -18.71 -47.39 -1.44
CA ASP A 574 -18.46 -47.59 0.00
C ASP A 574 -17.05 -48.11 0.34
N VAL A 575 -16.44 -48.88 -0.56
CA VAL A 575 -15.12 -49.53 -0.33
C VAL A 575 -13.99 -48.80 -1.07
N ASP A 576 -14.24 -48.34 -2.28
CA ASP A 576 -13.20 -47.82 -3.19
C ASP A 576 -13.08 -46.30 -3.24
N SER A 577 -13.98 -45.58 -2.61
CA SER A 577 -13.91 -44.12 -2.53
C SER A 577 -12.91 -43.68 -1.48
N SER A 578 -12.17 -42.62 -1.79
CA SER A 578 -11.19 -41.98 -0.92
C SER A 578 -11.06 -40.50 -1.24
N GLU A 579 -10.55 -39.70 -0.29
CA GLU A 579 -10.24 -38.29 -0.47
C GLU A 579 -9.35 -38.07 -1.71
N MET A 580 -8.34 -38.93 -1.88
CA MET A 580 -7.41 -38.83 -3.04
C MET A 580 -8.11 -39.11 -4.36
N ALA A 581 -9.05 -40.07 -4.42
CA ALA A 581 -9.79 -40.36 -5.64
C ALA A 581 -10.70 -39.19 -6.04
N PHE A 582 -11.37 -38.54 -5.07
CA PHE A 582 -12.18 -37.36 -5.31
C PHE A 582 -11.34 -36.12 -5.66
N LYS A 583 -10.17 -35.96 -5.05
CA LYS A 583 -9.21 -34.91 -5.42
C LYS A 583 -8.79 -35.04 -6.89
N ILE A 584 -8.45 -36.26 -7.34
CA ILE A 584 -8.10 -36.54 -8.73
C ILE A 584 -9.30 -36.32 -9.64
N ALA A 585 -10.50 -36.81 -9.29
CA ALA A 585 -11.71 -36.60 -10.07
C ALA A 585 -12.02 -35.11 -10.25
N GLY A 586 -11.91 -34.29 -9.19
CA GLY A 586 -12.05 -32.83 -9.24
C GLY A 586 -11.04 -32.18 -10.19
N SER A 587 -9.77 -32.56 -10.10
CA SER A 587 -8.72 -32.08 -11.00
C SER A 587 -9.00 -32.42 -12.47
N MET A 588 -9.41 -33.65 -12.75
CA MET A 588 -9.76 -34.07 -14.12
C MET A 588 -10.98 -33.32 -14.66
N ALA A 589 -12.00 -33.14 -13.82
CA ALA A 589 -13.24 -32.48 -14.20
C ALA A 589 -13.00 -31.02 -14.58
N ILE A 590 -12.24 -30.26 -13.78
CA ILE A 590 -11.96 -28.86 -14.11
C ILE A 590 -11.09 -28.71 -15.35
N GLN A 591 -10.11 -29.59 -15.56
CA GLN A 591 -9.29 -29.59 -16.78
C GLN A 591 -10.14 -29.84 -18.03
N GLU A 592 -11.08 -30.81 -18.01
CA GLU A 592 -11.98 -31.07 -19.10
C GLU A 592 -12.95 -29.90 -19.32
N ALA A 593 -13.51 -29.35 -18.26
CA ALA A 593 -14.40 -28.20 -18.31
C ALA A 593 -13.71 -27.00 -18.96
N CYS A 594 -12.53 -26.63 -18.49
CA CYS A 594 -11.80 -25.47 -18.99
C CYS A 594 -11.39 -25.62 -20.47
N LYS A 595 -11.03 -26.81 -20.93
CA LYS A 595 -10.79 -27.09 -22.38
C LYS A 595 -12.01 -26.76 -23.25
N LYS A 596 -13.21 -27.06 -22.77
CA LYS A 596 -14.48 -26.81 -23.46
C LYS A 596 -14.97 -25.36 -23.26
N ALA A 597 -14.56 -24.70 -22.21
CA ALA A 597 -15.00 -23.36 -21.84
C ALA A 597 -14.35 -22.21 -22.63
N GLY A 598 -13.60 -22.53 -23.69
CA GLY A 598 -12.95 -21.53 -24.56
C GLY A 598 -11.82 -20.78 -23.85
N PRO A 599 -10.74 -21.47 -23.48
CA PRO A 599 -9.63 -20.87 -22.72
C PRO A 599 -8.88 -19.81 -23.54
N VAL A 600 -8.53 -18.71 -22.89
CA VAL A 600 -7.79 -17.58 -23.46
C VAL A 600 -6.62 -17.23 -22.58
N LEU A 601 -5.54 -16.74 -23.20
CA LEU A 601 -4.39 -16.20 -22.50
C LEU A 601 -4.63 -14.72 -22.18
N MET A 602 -4.27 -14.31 -21.00
CA MET A 602 -4.44 -12.96 -20.47
C MET A 602 -3.07 -12.35 -20.17
N GLU A 603 -2.87 -11.08 -20.57
CA GLU A 603 -1.67 -10.30 -20.27
C GLU A 603 -1.98 -9.10 -19.37
N PRO A 604 -1.07 -8.72 -18.45
CA PRO A 604 -1.26 -7.54 -17.62
C PRO A 604 -1.12 -6.27 -18.46
N ILE A 605 -2.06 -5.37 -18.27
CA ILE A 605 -2.13 -4.07 -18.91
C ILE A 605 -1.81 -2.99 -17.87
N MET A 606 -0.95 -2.08 -18.27
CA MET A 606 -0.53 -0.94 -17.45
C MET A 606 -1.25 0.32 -17.91
N LYS A 607 -1.69 1.12 -16.96
CA LYS A 607 -2.08 2.51 -17.18
C LYS A 607 -0.82 3.37 -17.11
N VAL A 608 -0.53 4.07 -18.16
CA VAL A 608 0.69 4.86 -18.33
C VAL A 608 0.33 6.32 -18.51
N GLU A 609 0.83 7.19 -17.64
CA GLU A 609 0.78 8.65 -17.82
C GLU A 609 2.18 9.13 -18.21
N VAL A 610 2.29 9.86 -19.30
CA VAL A 610 3.55 10.48 -19.74
C VAL A 610 3.37 11.99 -19.78
N VAL A 611 4.23 12.70 -19.04
CA VAL A 611 4.32 14.16 -19.10
C VAL A 611 5.48 14.54 -19.99
N VAL A 612 5.17 15.20 -21.11
CA VAL A 612 6.12 15.46 -22.19
C VAL A 612 6.01 16.87 -22.74
N PRO A 613 7.13 17.58 -23.00
CA PRO A 613 7.11 18.86 -23.72
C PRO A 613 6.54 18.71 -25.14
N GLU A 614 5.85 19.75 -25.63
CA GLU A 614 5.17 19.76 -26.93
C GLU A 614 6.06 19.27 -28.09
N GLN A 615 7.31 19.67 -28.11
CA GLN A 615 8.28 19.31 -29.17
C GLN A 615 8.55 17.80 -29.31
N TYR A 616 8.31 16.99 -28.28
CA TYR A 616 8.50 15.53 -28.29
C TYR A 616 7.18 14.74 -28.29
N LEU A 617 6.05 15.44 -28.26
CA LEU A 617 4.73 14.82 -28.14
C LEU A 617 4.48 13.79 -29.24
N GLY A 618 4.79 14.12 -30.49
CA GLY A 618 4.60 13.23 -31.63
C GLY A 618 5.43 11.95 -31.55
N ASP A 619 6.70 12.07 -31.14
CA ASP A 619 7.62 10.93 -31.02
C ASP A 619 7.16 9.98 -29.89
N VAL A 620 6.74 10.53 -28.75
CA VAL A 620 6.24 9.75 -27.62
C VAL A 620 4.91 9.07 -27.97
N MET A 621 4.01 9.74 -28.65
CA MET A 621 2.76 9.11 -29.14
C MET A 621 3.06 7.96 -30.12
N GLY A 622 4.02 8.16 -31.03
CA GLY A 622 4.49 7.13 -31.96
C GLY A 622 5.07 5.93 -31.22
N ASP A 623 5.89 6.14 -30.21
CA ASP A 623 6.49 5.09 -29.41
C ASP A 623 5.44 4.31 -28.59
N ILE A 624 4.51 4.97 -27.92
CA ILE A 624 3.40 4.31 -27.21
C ILE A 624 2.58 3.43 -28.15
N ASN A 625 2.23 3.93 -29.33
CA ASN A 625 1.49 3.15 -30.33
C ASN A 625 2.30 1.94 -30.80
N SER A 626 3.61 2.08 -31.03
CA SER A 626 4.50 0.97 -31.42
C SER A 626 4.55 -0.14 -30.37
N ARG A 627 4.35 0.22 -29.11
CA ARG A 627 4.27 -0.69 -27.94
C ARG A 627 2.91 -1.33 -27.75
N ARG A 628 2.02 -1.26 -28.73
CA ARG A 628 0.63 -1.74 -28.65
C ARG A 628 -0.21 -0.95 -27.62
N GLY A 629 0.23 0.25 -27.28
CA GLY A 629 -0.48 1.15 -26.39
C GLY A 629 -1.69 1.77 -27.10
N ASN A 630 -2.73 2.04 -26.31
CA ASN A 630 -3.91 2.79 -26.74
C ASN A 630 -3.99 4.06 -25.91
N ILE A 631 -3.87 5.22 -26.55
CA ILE A 631 -3.97 6.52 -25.90
C ILE A 631 -5.44 6.80 -25.60
N GLU A 632 -5.80 6.94 -24.34
CA GLU A 632 -7.16 7.16 -23.87
C GLU A 632 -7.52 8.65 -23.80
N SER A 633 -6.58 9.46 -23.34
CA SER A 633 -6.78 10.90 -23.23
C SER A 633 -5.47 11.67 -23.34
N MET A 634 -5.60 12.92 -23.72
CA MET A 634 -4.49 13.88 -23.76
C MET A 634 -4.93 15.17 -23.09
N GLY A 635 -4.12 15.66 -22.16
CA GLY A 635 -4.32 16.92 -21.46
C GLY A 635 -3.14 17.86 -21.68
N GLN A 636 -3.30 19.11 -21.32
CA GLN A 636 -2.24 20.14 -21.33
C GLN A 636 -1.97 20.60 -19.90
N ARG A 637 -0.70 20.72 -19.54
CA ARG A 637 -0.25 21.17 -18.22
C ARG A 637 0.85 22.22 -18.39
N LYS A 638 0.48 23.52 -18.30
CA LYS A 638 1.41 24.64 -18.59
C LYS A 638 2.13 24.42 -19.92
N ASP A 639 3.45 24.18 -19.88
CA ASP A 639 4.33 23.99 -21.05
C ASP A 639 4.53 22.52 -21.43
N ALA A 640 3.73 21.60 -20.92
CA ALA A 640 3.84 20.17 -21.19
C ALA A 640 2.48 19.54 -21.49
N HIS A 641 2.50 18.44 -22.26
CA HIS A 641 1.34 17.60 -22.50
C HIS A 641 1.35 16.37 -21.58
N VAL A 642 0.17 15.96 -21.17
CA VAL A 642 -0.05 14.74 -20.38
C VAL A 642 -0.76 13.72 -21.26
N LEU A 643 -0.10 12.62 -21.56
CA LEU A 643 -0.66 11.48 -22.30
C LEU A 643 -1.05 10.40 -21.32
N ASN A 644 -2.32 9.99 -21.34
CA ASN A 644 -2.79 8.80 -20.61
C ASN A 644 -3.03 7.68 -21.63
N ALA A 645 -2.38 6.54 -21.42
CA ALA A 645 -2.46 5.40 -22.29
C ALA A 645 -2.56 4.10 -21.49
N ILE A 646 -3.12 3.07 -22.11
CA ILE A 646 -3.08 1.69 -21.64
C ILE A 646 -2.14 0.88 -22.53
N VAL A 647 -1.14 0.24 -21.93
CA VAL A 647 -0.08 -0.46 -22.65
C VAL A 647 0.17 -1.84 -22.02
N PRO A 648 0.36 -2.91 -22.81
CA PRO A 648 0.75 -4.21 -22.26
C PRO A 648 2.11 -4.14 -21.57
N LEU A 649 2.22 -4.71 -20.36
CA LEU A 649 3.45 -4.70 -19.58
C LEU A 649 4.66 -5.28 -20.34
N THR A 650 4.42 -6.31 -21.18
CA THR A 650 5.45 -6.91 -22.03
C THR A 650 6.19 -5.91 -22.93
N ARG A 651 5.56 -4.77 -23.22
CA ARG A 651 6.10 -3.72 -24.08
C ARG A 651 6.71 -2.55 -23.30
N MET A 652 6.62 -2.60 -21.99
CA MET A 652 7.08 -1.51 -21.11
C MET A 652 8.45 -1.74 -20.48
N PHE A 653 8.99 -2.95 -20.57
CA PHE A 653 10.37 -3.21 -20.12
C PHE A 653 11.38 -2.30 -20.82
N GLY A 654 12.22 -1.65 -20.05
CA GLY A 654 13.21 -0.69 -20.56
C GLY A 654 12.65 0.67 -21.00
N TYR A 655 11.32 0.92 -20.88
CA TYR A 655 10.67 2.15 -21.36
C TYR A 655 11.27 3.43 -20.79
N ALA A 656 11.73 3.40 -19.52
CA ALA A 656 12.40 4.56 -18.90
C ALA A 656 13.63 5.03 -19.71
N THR A 657 14.43 4.10 -20.20
CA THR A 657 15.64 4.39 -21.00
C THR A 657 15.25 4.91 -22.38
N ASP A 658 14.27 4.29 -23.02
CA ASP A 658 13.79 4.69 -24.35
C ASP A 658 13.15 6.07 -24.32
N LEU A 659 12.29 6.35 -23.32
CA LEU A 659 11.68 7.65 -23.15
C LEU A 659 12.72 8.75 -22.92
N ARG A 660 13.74 8.49 -22.08
CA ARG A 660 14.85 9.43 -21.86
C ARG A 660 15.61 9.71 -23.15
N SER A 661 15.86 8.69 -23.96
CA SER A 661 16.55 8.85 -25.27
C SER A 661 15.72 9.67 -26.24
N ILE A 662 14.44 9.40 -26.38
CA ILE A 662 13.51 10.11 -27.28
C ILE A 662 13.36 11.58 -26.88
N THR A 663 13.30 11.86 -25.57
CA THR A 663 12.96 13.19 -25.04
C THR A 663 14.15 13.94 -24.45
N GLN A 664 15.36 13.43 -24.62
CA GLN A 664 16.60 14.01 -24.05
C GLN A 664 16.48 14.21 -22.52
N GLY A 665 15.81 13.29 -21.85
CA GLY A 665 15.57 13.33 -20.40
C GLY A 665 14.54 14.33 -19.92
N ARG A 666 13.74 14.95 -20.82
CA ARG A 666 12.77 15.99 -20.48
C ARG A 666 11.35 15.49 -20.21
N ALA A 667 11.05 14.24 -20.54
CA ALA A 667 9.78 13.62 -20.18
C ALA A 667 9.93 12.77 -18.94
N VAL A 668 8.84 12.67 -18.19
CA VAL A 668 8.68 11.75 -17.08
C VAL A 668 7.45 10.87 -17.35
N PHE A 669 7.47 9.65 -16.86
CA PHE A 669 6.32 8.77 -16.95
C PHE A 669 6.01 8.15 -15.60
N HIS A 670 4.76 7.76 -15.47
CA HIS A 670 4.24 6.98 -14.36
C HIS A 670 3.47 5.78 -14.94
N MET A 671 3.57 4.64 -14.29
CA MET A 671 2.93 3.42 -14.74
C MET A 671 2.36 2.66 -13.55
N GLU A 672 1.09 2.25 -13.63
CA GLU A 672 0.41 1.45 -12.62
C GLU A 672 -0.32 0.27 -13.28
N PHE A 673 -0.47 -0.84 -12.55
CA PHE A 673 -1.26 -1.97 -13.03
C PHE A 673 -2.73 -1.57 -13.14
N ALA A 674 -3.34 -1.83 -14.30
CA ALA A 674 -4.76 -1.56 -14.54
C ALA A 674 -5.61 -2.82 -14.40
N ASN A 675 -5.39 -3.80 -15.26
CA ASN A 675 -6.13 -5.07 -15.30
C ASN A 675 -5.43 -6.08 -16.21
N TYR A 676 -5.97 -7.29 -16.27
CA TYR A 676 -5.62 -8.27 -17.29
C TYR A 676 -6.53 -8.13 -18.51
N LYS A 677 -5.96 -8.23 -19.73
CA LYS A 677 -6.71 -8.28 -20.98
C LYS A 677 -6.28 -9.48 -21.82
N LYS A 678 -7.20 -9.93 -22.67
CA LYS A 678 -6.97 -11.03 -23.59
C LYS A 678 -5.83 -10.71 -24.57
N VAL A 679 -4.86 -11.60 -24.67
CA VAL A 679 -3.73 -11.51 -25.59
C VAL A 679 -4.22 -11.62 -27.05
N PRO A 680 -3.73 -10.79 -28.00
CA PRO A 680 -4.01 -10.94 -29.42
C PRO A 680 -3.59 -12.31 -29.96
N LYS A 681 -4.32 -12.80 -30.97
CA LYS A 681 -4.13 -14.18 -31.50
C LYS A 681 -2.68 -14.46 -31.93
N SER A 682 -2.03 -13.54 -32.62
CA SER A 682 -0.64 -13.69 -33.08
C SER A 682 0.36 -13.81 -31.91
N VAL A 683 0.17 -13.03 -30.87
CA VAL A 683 1.05 -13.07 -29.69
C VAL A 683 0.78 -14.32 -28.84
N LYS A 684 -0.50 -14.76 -28.77
CA LYS A 684 -0.87 -16.02 -28.12
C LYS A 684 -0.15 -17.21 -28.74
N GLU A 685 -0.12 -17.28 -30.06
CA GLU A 685 0.54 -18.36 -30.81
C GLU A 685 2.05 -18.37 -30.54
N GLU A 686 2.69 -17.19 -30.52
CA GLU A 686 4.11 -17.04 -30.21
C GLU A 686 4.45 -17.52 -28.77
N ILE A 687 3.60 -17.18 -27.81
CA ILE A 687 3.80 -17.58 -26.39
C ILE A 687 3.64 -19.09 -26.24
N ILE A 688 2.60 -19.68 -26.86
CA ILE A 688 2.36 -21.12 -26.80
C ILE A 688 3.50 -21.90 -27.48
N GLU A 689 4.01 -21.41 -28.62
CA GLU A 689 5.18 -22.01 -29.25
C GLU A 689 6.45 -21.95 -28.42
N LYS A 690 6.65 -20.84 -27.66
CA LYS A 690 7.80 -20.71 -26.74
C LYS A 690 7.72 -21.68 -25.57
N VAL A 691 6.51 -21.92 -25.04
CA VAL A 691 6.31 -22.79 -23.89
C VAL A 691 6.36 -24.28 -24.27
N HIS A 692 5.68 -24.68 -25.37
CA HIS A 692 5.56 -26.08 -25.75
C HIS A 692 6.62 -26.54 -26.77
N GLY A 693 7.49 -25.63 -27.23
CA GLY A 693 8.38 -25.88 -28.38
C GLY A 693 7.61 -25.79 -29.71
N LYS A 694 8.33 -25.60 -30.82
CA LYS A 694 7.69 -25.65 -32.13
C LYS A 694 7.07 -27.04 -32.31
N ALA A 695 5.74 -27.10 -32.40
CA ALA A 695 5.09 -28.30 -32.86
C ALA A 695 5.65 -28.61 -34.27
N SER A 696 6.44 -29.66 -34.36
CA SER A 696 7.02 -30.14 -35.59
C SER A 696 5.93 -30.65 -36.56
#